data_8f98e508af791e58abc5d427d52ce757
#
_entry.id   8f98e508af791e58abc5d427d52ce757
#
_cell.length_a   1.000
_cell.length_b   1.000
_cell.length_c   1.000
_cell.angle_alpha   90.00
_cell.angle_beta   90.00
_cell.angle_gamma   90.00
#
_symmetry.space_group_name_H-M   'P 1'
#
loop_
_entity.id
_entity.type
_entity.pdbx_description
1 polymer ?
#
loop_
_entity_poly.entity_id
_entity_poly.type
_entity_poly.pdbx_seq_one_letter_code
_entity_poly.pdbx_strand_id
1 'polypeptide(L)'
;MKLSYNWLKDYLESDLTPQQIADAMTAIGIEVDGVEEQEEIPGGLVGVVVAEVLECEAHPDSDHLHITKVDDGTGEPLTVVCGAPNVAAGQKVLFARIGAVLPGDFKIKKSKIRGVESFGMICAEDELGIGNDHAGIKVLPADAPVGTSAKDYLHLKTEAVIEYEITANRVDAASHIGVARDLYAWMTLNNIPCSFKYPSVEAWKPGDGKGIPVEVQDAAAAPRYCGITIKGVKVGPSPEWLQKKLMSIGLKPIDNVVDVSNFILFELGQPLHTFDADRIAGGKVIVRRAAEGERIVTLDGTERKLSAEDIVIANADGPMCIAGVFGGIDSGVKAETVNVFVESAYFDPGSIRKTSKRHTLQTDASFRYERGADPGINEYAAKRAALLIREVAGGKIVGGIEEFYPNRIERKVIDLDYDRIERFIGQKIGHDTIERILSALAYEFVSRREGGATVAAPTYMIDVTRECDVVEEILRIYGYNNIDLPAHMKMSVNATPSPEPEAVRNGISNFLAANGFVEIMNNSLTKGAYYKGLTTYPEEKSVNIVNPLSSDLNVMRQTLIFSGLEVVAYNLNRQISSMKLFEYGSVYSRDPEKDGKTLASYEEHPAFSMFVTGTPEKSWNSQPGKSSFFELKGYVDLLLRRFGANLYQMEATAAPADIFSEGVAYALPGQHLPLAVLGTVSPAIAKKFGVRQPVFAAEINWNTLFQLVKRDKVAFKEMPKFPEVRRDFALLLDESVSYADLYRSSFKAGKKLLKQVTLFDVYRGDKIPEGKKQYALGFVLQDLEKTLTDEDVERIMKKLLSTFQNEYGATLR
;
A
#
# COMPACT_ATOMS: atom_id res chain seq x y z
N MET A 1 5.79 14.32 -3.64
CA MET A 1 5.68 15.80 -3.48
C MET A 1 6.97 16.44 -3.94
N LYS A 2 6.96 17.78 -4.23
CA LYS A 2 8.15 18.51 -4.69
C LYS A 2 8.49 19.64 -3.73
N LEU A 3 9.77 19.76 -3.38
CA LEU A 3 10.33 20.79 -2.53
C LEU A 3 11.41 21.55 -3.31
N SER A 4 11.27 22.85 -3.47
CA SER A 4 12.32 23.71 -4.03
C SER A 4 13.36 24.02 -2.96
N TYR A 5 14.62 23.73 -3.22
CA TYR A 5 15.73 24.01 -2.31
C TYR A 5 15.92 25.52 -2.08
N ASN A 6 15.84 26.32 -3.15
CA ASN A 6 15.95 27.78 -3.02
C ASN A 6 14.78 28.37 -2.24
N TRP A 7 13.56 27.85 -2.39
CA TRP A 7 12.42 28.28 -1.62
C TRP A 7 12.55 27.85 -0.15
N LEU A 8 13.05 26.62 0.12
CA LEU A 8 13.32 26.15 1.48
C LEU A 8 14.27 27.08 2.23
N LYS A 9 15.31 27.60 1.54
CA LYS A 9 16.29 28.54 2.14
C LYS A 9 15.71 29.87 2.61
N ASP A 10 14.54 30.27 2.17
CA ASP A 10 13.86 31.43 2.70
C ASP A 10 13.46 31.26 4.18
N TYR A 11 13.28 30.02 4.62
CA TYR A 11 12.84 29.67 5.97
C TYR A 11 13.91 28.99 6.80
N LEU A 12 14.78 28.21 6.18
CA LEU A 12 15.86 27.48 6.81
C LEU A 12 17.21 27.86 6.22
N GLU A 13 17.92 28.75 6.90
CA GLU A 13 19.26 29.16 6.53
C GLU A 13 20.25 28.08 6.97
N SER A 14 21.01 27.52 6.03
CA SER A 14 22.06 26.52 6.26
C SER A 14 22.98 26.44 5.06
N ASP A 15 24.20 25.88 5.28
CA ASP A 15 25.20 25.63 4.25
C ASP A 15 25.11 24.22 3.66
N LEU A 16 24.11 23.41 4.03
CA LEU A 16 23.94 22.06 3.48
C LEU A 16 23.55 22.12 2.00
N THR A 17 24.16 21.23 1.21
CA THR A 17 23.81 21.04 -0.21
C THR A 17 22.44 20.40 -0.39
N PRO A 18 21.81 20.48 -1.58
CA PRO A 18 20.54 19.82 -1.85
C PRO A 18 20.56 18.31 -1.54
N GLN A 19 21.68 17.61 -1.85
CA GLN A 19 21.81 16.19 -1.56
C GLN A 19 21.89 15.93 -0.05
N GLN A 20 22.64 16.75 0.70
CA GLN A 20 22.70 16.62 2.16
C GLN A 20 21.34 16.87 2.84
N ILE A 21 20.56 17.81 2.30
CA ILE A 21 19.16 18.04 2.76
C ILE A 21 18.31 16.79 2.46
N ALA A 22 18.40 16.21 1.27
CA ALA A 22 17.68 15.01 0.87
C ALA A 22 18.03 13.80 1.77
N ASP A 23 19.31 13.61 2.05
CA ASP A 23 19.79 12.55 2.94
C ASP A 23 19.28 12.75 4.38
N ALA A 24 19.27 14.00 4.86
CA ALA A 24 18.73 14.35 6.17
C ALA A 24 17.22 14.13 6.24
N MET A 25 16.45 14.51 5.21
CA MET A 25 15.01 14.26 5.12
C MET A 25 14.70 12.76 5.24
N THR A 26 15.40 11.92 4.48
CA THR A 26 15.24 10.46 4.57
C THR A 26 15.58 9.93 5.96
N ALA A 27 16.66 10.43 6.57
CA ALA A 27 17.08 10.00 7.91
C ALA A 27 16.06 10.32 9.01
N ILE A 28 15.26 11.38 8.85
CA ILE A 28 14.22 11.80 9.80
C ILE A 28 12.81 11.30 9.44
N GLY A 29 12.70 10.36 8.46
CA GLY A 29 11.44 9.69 8.10
C GLY A 29 10.61 10.39 7.02
N ILE A 30 11.23 11.25 6.21
CA ILE A 30 10.65 11.82 5.00
C ILE A 30 11.39 11.23 3.81
N GLU A 31 10.83 10.19 3.19
CA GLU A 31 11.47 9.45 2.10
C GLU A 31 11.66 10.32 0.86
N VAL A 32 12.90 10.41 0.39
CA VAL A 32 13.25 11.18 -0.81
C VAL A 32 13.47 10.24 -1.98
N ASP A 33 12.73 10.46 -3.06
CA ASP A 33 12.84 9.70 -4.30
C ASP A 33 14.05 10.14 -5.15
N GLY A 34 14.36 11.44 -5.13
CA GLY A 34 15.49 11.99 -5.88
C GLY A 34 15.64 13.50 -5.74
N VAL A 35 16.77 13.98 -6.25
CA VAL A 35 17.09 15.42 -6.38
C VAL A 35 17.31 15.70 -7.86
N GLU A 36 16.49 16.58 -8.43
CA GLU A 36 16.57 17.02 -9.82
C GLU A 36 17.09 18.46 -9.89
N GLU A 37 18.15 18.69 -10.65
CA GLU A 37 18.62 20.03 -10.93
C GLU A 37 17.84 20.59 -12.14
N GLN A 38 17.15 21.70 -11.95
CA GLN A 38 16.44 22.42 -12.99
C GLN A 38 17.17 23.72 -13.28
N GLU A 39 17.64 23.87 -14.48
CA GLU A 39 18.22 25.12 -14.95
C GLU A 39 17.12 26.10 -15.37
N GLU A 40 17.29 27.38 -15.02
CA GLU A 40 16.32 28.46 -15.34
C GLU A 40 16.03 28.52 -16.85
N ILE A 41 17.04 28.21 -17.64
CA ILE A 41 16.95 28.05 -19.10
C ILE A 41 17.44 26.63 -19.42
N PRO A 42 16.66 25.80 -20.10
CA PRO A 42 17.06 24.44 -20.46
C PRO A 42 18.40 24.40 -21.18
N GLY A 43 19.35 23.60 -20.66
CA GLY A 43 20.73 23.51 -21.17
C GLY A 43 21.67 24.60 -20.67
N GLY A 44 21.21 25.52 -19.78
CA GLY A 44 22.04 26.52 -19.08
C GLY A 44 22.84 27.45 -19.97
N LEU A 45 22.48 27.56 -21.24
CA LEU A 45 23.20 28.33 -22.26
C LEU A 45 24.69 27.92 -22.37
N VAL A 46 25.00 26.64 -22.19
CA VAL A 46 26.39 26.12 -22.30
C VAL A 46 26.94 26.38 -23.70
N GLY A 47 28.11 27.04 -23.77
CA GLY A 47 28.74 27.42 -25.01
C GLY A 47 28.28 28.78 -25.58
N VAL A 48 27.39 29.49 -24.84
CA VAL A 48 27.04 30.88 -25.14
C VAL A 48 27.90 31.82 -24.26
N VAL A 49 28.50 32.83 -24.85
CA VAL A 49 29.41 33.76 -24.15
C VAL A 49 29.12 35.21 -24.54
N VAL A 50 29.53 36.16 -23.68
CA VAL A 50 29.62 37.57 -24.05
C VAL A 50 30.71 37.73 -25.10
N ALA A 51 30.39 38.37 -26.19
CA ALA A 51 31.34 38.61 -27.27
C ALA A 51 31.26 40.05 -27.77
N GLU A 52 32.32 40.54 -28.47
CA GLU A 52 32.33 41.84 -29.11
C GLU A 52 32.32 41.71 -30.62
N VAL A 53 31.47 42.45 -31.27
CA VAL A 53 31.49 42.60 -32.74
C VAL A 53 32.56 43.62 -33.12
N LEU A 54 33.72 43.15 -33.60
CA LEU A 54 34.84 44.02 -33.95
C LEU A 54 34.62 44.73 -35.29
N GLU A 55 34.09 44.01 -36.29
CA GLU A 55 33.80 44.49 -37.62
C GLU A 55 32.44 44.05 -38.07
N CYS A 56 31.77 44.87 -38.86
CA CYS A 56 30.45 44.58 -39.45
C CYS A 56 30.35 45.16 -40.87
N GLU A 57 30.31 44.30 -41.86
CA GLU A 57 30.23 44.69 -43.27
C GLU A 57 28.99 44.08 -43.93
N ALA A 58 28.41 44.76 -44.93
CA ALA A 58 27.28 44.22 -45.69
C ALA A 58 27.70 42.97 -46.47
N HIS A 59 26.88 41.96 -46.53
CA HIS A 59 27.18 40.76 -47.33
C HIS A 59 27.07 41.05 -48.83
N PRO A 60 28.09 40.72 -49.65
CA PRO A 60 28.11 41.10 -51.07
C PRO A 60 26.95 40.52 -51.88
N ASP A 61 26.41 39.36 -51.48
CA ASP A 61 25.32 38.66 -52.17
C ASP A 61 23.97 38.71 -51.42
N SER A 62 23.80 39.71 -50.53
CA SER A 62 22.56 39.86 -49.76
C SER A 62 22.30 41.30 -49.34
N ASP A 63 21.04 41.70 -49.37
CA ASP A 63 20.54 43.02 -48.98
C ASP A 63 20.24 43.16 -47.47
N HIS A 64 20.24 42.05 -46.74
CA HIS A 64 19.87 42.02 -45.30
C HIS A 64 20.88 41.26 -44.44
N LEU A 65 21.89 40.60 -45.05
CA LEU A 65 22.91 39.88 -44.25
C LEU A 65 24.14 40.74 -44.04
N HIS A 66 24.80 40.55 -42.87
CA HIS A 66 26.06 41.17 -42.55
C HIS A 66 27.13 40.10 -42.26
N ILE A 67 28.37 40.32 -42.66
CA ILE A 67 29.53 39.57 -42.30
C ILE A 67 30.20 40.30 -41.14
N THR A 68 30.29 39.64 -40.00
CA THR A 68 30.84 40.18 -38.77
C THR A 68 32.11 39.44 -38.36
N LYS A 69 33.04 40.18 -37.71
CA LYS A 69 34.16 39.62 -36.96
C LYS A 69 33.87 39.73 -35.48
N VAL A 70 33.78 38.59 -34.79
CA VAL A 70 33.35 38.50 -33.41
C VAL A 70 34.52 38.01 -32.56
N ASP A 71 34.87 38.77 -31.51
CA ASP A 71 35.80 38.35 -30.47
C ASP A 71 34.98 37.72 -29.34
N ASP A 72 35.17 36.44 -29.12
CA ASP A 72 34.51 35.63 -28.09
C ASP A 72 35.38 35.42 -26.83
N GLY A 73 36.54 36.16 -26.74
CA GLY A 73 37.47 36.00 -25.64
C GLY A 73 38.50 34.89 -25.84
N THR A 74 38.53 34.21 -26.99
CA THR A 74 39.53 33.16 -27.26
C THR A 74 40.82 33.71 -27.93
N GLY A 75 40.82 34.98 -28.34
CA GLY A 75 41.99 35.67 -28.90
C GLY A 75 42.06 35.69 -30.44
N GLU A 76 41.25 34.86 -31.13
CA GLU A 76 41.17 34.91 -32.60
C GLU A 76 39.72 35.28 -33.02
N PRO A 77 39.55 36.42 -33.79
CA PRO A 77 38.23 36.80 -34.22
C PRO A 77 37.58 35.81 -35.16
N LEU A 78 36.33 35.41 -34.84
CA LEU A 78 35.53 34.47 -35.61
C LEU A 78 34.71 35.19 -36.68
N THR A 79 34.62 34.62 -37.87
CA THR A 79 33.70 35.12 -38.92
C THR A 79 32.31 34.59 -38.66
N VAL A 80 31.31 35.47 -38.56
CA VAL A 80 29.92 35.15 -38.32
C VAL A 80 29.02 35.90 -39.28
N VAL A 81 28.11 35.20 -39.96
CA VAL A 81 27.07 35.81 -40.80
C VAL A 81 25.82 36.06 -39.95
N CYS A 82 25.40 37.30 -39.87
CA CYS A 82 24.22 37.70 -39.05
C CYS A 82 23.16 38.37 -39.95
N GLY A 83 21.90 38.00 -39.78
CA GLY A 83 20.75 38.55 -40.50
C GLY A 83 19.97 39.61 -39.72
N ALA A 84 20.36 39.93 -38.50
CA ALA A 84 19.64 40.87 -37.65
C ALA A 84 19.90 42.33 -38.13
N PRO A 85 18.83 43.16 -38.22
CA PRO A 85 18.93 44.52 -38.70
C PRO A 85 19.68 45.46 -37.75
N ASN A 86 19.83 45.13 -36.51
CA ASN A 86 20.44 45.94 -35.47
C ASN A 86 21.93 45.59 -35.16
N VAL A 87 22.57 44.68 -35.95
CA VAL A 87 23.97 44.31 -35.72
C VAL A 87 24.87 45.43 -36.20
N ALA A 88 25.88 45.83 -35.39
CA ALA A 88 26.86 46.87 -35.73
C ALA A 88 28.24 46.62 -35.05
N ALA A 89 29.33 47.16 -35.61
CA ALA A 89 30.63 47.09 -34.98
C ALA A 89 30.67 47.84 -33.66
N GLY A 90 31.43 47.34 -32.68
CA GLY A 90 31.58 47.87 -31.32
C GLY A 90 30.50 47.37 -30.33
N GLN A 91 29.56 46.61 -30.76
CA GLN A 91 28.49 46.08 -29.87
C GLN A 91 29.01 44.89 -29.06
N LYS A 92 28.61 44.82 -27.78
CA LYS A 92 28.66 43.59 -26.96
C LYS A 92 27.38 42.80 -27.16
N VAL A 93 27.52 41.49 -27.37
CA VAL A 93 26.42 40.60 -27.76
C VAL A 93 26.51 39.26 -27.03
N LEU A 94 25.46 38.47 -27.03
CA LEU A 94 25.50 37.05 -26.66
C LEU A 94 25.76 36.19 -27.92
N PHE A 95 26.83 35.45 -27.88
CA PHE A 95 27.34 34.67 -28.99
C PHE A 95 27.39 33.18 -28.69
N ALA A 96 26.68 32.37 -29.47
CA ALA A 96 26.65 30.91 -29.36
C ALA A 96 27.78 30.30 -30.22
N ARG A 97 28.74 29.64 -29.55
CA ARG A 97 29.86 28.92 -30.18
C ARG A 97 29.37 27.66 -30.90
N ILE A 98 30.18 27.15 -31.83
CA ILE A 98 29.91 25.85 -32.44
C ILE A 98 29.83 24.78 -31.34
N GLY A 99 28.79 23.97 -31.35
CA GLY A 99 28.49 22.95 -30.35
C GLY A 99 27.54 23.37 -29.25
N ALA A 100 27.28 24.69 -29.07
CA ALA A 100 26.26 25.17 -28.16
C ALA A 100 24.88 24.61 -28.56
N VAL A 101 24.03 24.33 -27.57
CA VAL A 101 22.65 23.91 -27.76
C VAL A 101 21.76 24.97 -27.12
N LEU A 102 20.96 25.64 -27.95
CA LEU A 102 20.01 26.66 -27.53
C LEU A 102 18.65 26.01 -27.18
N PRO A 103 17.75 26.71 -26.46
CA PRO A 103 16.39 26.24 -26.20
C PRO A 103 15.69 25.67 -27.46
N GLY A 104 14.93 24.57 -27.26
CA GLY A 104 14.33 23.83 -28.38
C GLY A 104 15.28 22.87 -29.09
N ASP A 105 16.36 22.43 -28.44
CA ASP A 105 17.38 21.51 -28.97
C ASP A 105 18.10 22.01 -30.21
N PHE A 106 18.15 23.33 -30.38
CA PHE A 106 18.78 23.94 -31.53
C PHE A 106 20.31 23.97 -31.40
N LYS A 107 20.99 23.01 -32.07
CA LYS A 107 22.42 22.85 -32.01
C LYS A 107 23.16 23.73 -33.02
N ILE A 108 24.04 24.59 -32.52
CA ILE A 108 24.88 25.45 -33.36
C ILE A 108 25.98 24.63 -34.04
N LYS A 109 26.03 24.73 -35.36
CA LYS A 109 27.04 24.06 -36.21
C LYS A 109 27.73 25.07 -37.10
N LYS A 110 28.97 24.75 -37.54
CA LYS A 110 29.62 25.51 -38.63
C LYS A 110 28.68 25.45 -39.85
N SER A 111 28.36 26.59 -40.41
CA SER A 111 27.46 26.71 -41.55
C SER A 111 28.09 27.56 -42.64
N LYS A 112 27.67 27.34 -43.90
CA LYS A 112 28.05 28.16 -45.05
C LYS A 112 26.81 28.91 -45.56
N ILE A 113 26.80 30.23 -45.35
CA ILE A 113 25.68 31.09 -45.68
C ILE A 113 26.06 31.95 -46.89
N ARG A 114 25.40 31.78 -48.02
CA ARG A 114 25.66 32.45 -49.29
C ARG A 114 27.16 32.54 -49.64
N GLY A 115 27.87 31.41 -49.47
CA GLY A 115 29.28 31.32 -49.81
C GLY A 115 30.27 31.67 -48.70
N VAL A 116 29.85 32.32 -47.62
CA VAL A 116 30.68 32.68 -46.44
C VAL A 116 30.51 31.68 -45.33
N GLU A 117 31.63 31.24 -44.73
CA GLU A 117 31.62 30.34 -43.56
C GLU A 117 31.28 31.12 -42.30
N SER A 118 30.27 30.64 -41.53
CA SER A 118 29.91 31.16 -40.20
C SER A 118 30.30 30.20 -39.11
N PHE A 119 31.04 30.71 -38.08
CA PHE A 119 31.59 29.90 -37.00
C PHE A 119 30.84 30.08 -35.68
N GLY A 120 29.55 30.33 -35.73
CA GLY A 120 28.66 30.51 -34.58
C GLY A 120 27.46 31.37 -34.94
N MET A 121 26.72 31.80 -33.94
CA MET A 121 25.50 32.59 -34.08
C MET A 121 25.45 33.69 -33.02
N ILE A 122 25.18 34.93 -33.41
CA ILE A 122 24.81 36.02 -32.51
C ILE A 122 23.32 35.89 -32.26
N CYS A 123 22.90 35.87 -31.01
CA CYS A 123 21.55 35.43 -30.61
C CYS A 123 20.62 36.59 -30.28
N ALA A 124 19.32 36.39 -30.58
CA ALA A 124 18.20 37.20 -30.08
C ALA A 124 17.76 36.75 -28.66
N GLU A 125 16.86 37.52 -28.01
CA GLU A 125 16.35 37.17 -26.69
C GLU A 125 15.53 35.88 -26.66
N ASP A 126 14.65 35.71 -27.66
CA ASP A 126 13.79 34.55 -27.80
C ASP A 126 14.57 33.25 -28.11
N GLU A 127 15.66 33.35 -28.89
CA GLU A 127 16.54 32.23 -29.21
C GLU A 127 17.30 31.74 -27.97
N LEU A 128 17.59 32.65 -27.04
CA LEU A 128 18.24 32.35 -25.76
C LEU A 128 17.26 31.97 -24.67
N GLY A 129 15.95 32.14 -24.87
CA GLY A 129 14.93 31.92 -23.86
C GLY A 129 14.95 32.94 -22.72
N ILE A 130 15.57 34.13 -22.92
CA ILE A 130 15.66 35.21 -21.93
C ILE A 130 14.61 36.32 -22.11
N GLY A 131 13.83 36.25 -23.17
CA GLY A 131 12.77 37.19 -23.50
C GLY A 131 11.95 36.74 -24.72
N ASN A 132 11.09 37.64 -25.22
CA ASN A 132 10.24 37.35 -26.38
C ASN A 132 10.60 38.21 -27.61
N ASP A 133 11.66 39.02 -27.55
CA ASP A 133 12.06 39.90 -28.63
C ASP A 133 12.82 39.12 -29.71
N HIS A 134 12.28 39.10 -30.92
CA HIS A 134 12.87 38.53 -32.15
C HIS A 134 13.22 39.59 -33.19
N ALA A 135 13.02 40.88 -32.88
CA ALA A 135 13.24 41.94 -33.87
C ALA A 135 14.71 42.15 -34.19
N GLY A 136 15.64 41.63 -33.36
CA GLY A 136 17.11 41.78 -33.56
C GLY A 136 17.89 40.97 -32.48
N ILE A 137 19.22 41.07 -32.60
CA ILE A 137 20.12 40.46 -31.62
C ILE A 137 20.04 41.18 -30.27
N LYS A 138 20.36 40.45 -29.19
CA LYS A 138 20.50 41.02 -27.85
C LYS A 138 21.79 41.80 -27.72
N VAL A 139 21.70 43.17 -27.70
CA VAL A 139 22.83 44.05 -27.46
C VAL A 139 23.00 44.25 -25.94
N LEU A 140 24.23 44.06 -25.46
CA LEU A 140 24.59 44.20 -24.05
C LEU A 140 25.20 45.57 -23.77
N PRO A 141 25.27 46.05 -22.51
CA PRO A 141 26.02 47.22 -22.11
C PRO A 141 27.47 47.17 -22.53
N ALA A 142 28.07 48.32 -22.86
CA ALA A 142 29.44 48.42 -23.40
C ALA A 142 30.55 47.88 -22.45
N ASP A 143 30.25 47.83 -21.16
CA ASP A 143 31.13 47.35 -20.09
C ASP A 143 31.03 45.82 -19.88
N ALA A 144 30.19 45.12 -20.65
CA ALA A 144 30.03 43.66 -20.51
C ALA A 144 31.36 42.94 -20.83
N PRO A 145 31.89 42.06 -19.90
CA PRO A 145 33.20 41.46 -20.01
C PRO A 145 33.18 40.35 -21.07
N VAL A 146 33.97 40.51 -22.13
CA VAL A 146 34.11 39.54 -23.23
C VAL A 146 34.67 38.23 -22.71
N GLY A 147 34.13 37.08 -23.20
CA GLY A 147 34.53 35.73 -22.80
C GLY A 147 33.81 35.20 -21.59
N THR A 148 33.06 36.03 -20.87
CA THR A 148 32.25 35.56 -19.75
C THR A 148 31.11 34.66 -20.26
N SER A 149 30.82 33.55 -19.56
CA SER A 149 29.71 32.68 -19.94
C SER A 149 28.36 33.42 -19.82
N ALA A 150 27.42 33.13 -20.72
CA ALA A 150 26.08 33.70 -20.64
C ALA A 150 25.39 33.38 -19.29
N LYS A 151 25.66 32.20 -18.75
CA LYS A 151 25.14 31.75 -17.43
C LYS A 151 25.61 32.69 -16.31
N ASP A 152 26.91 33.01 -16.29
CA ASP A 152 27.48 33.86 -15.23
C ASP A 152 27.09 35.34 -15.44
N TYR A 153 27.10 35.83 -16.68
CA TYR A 153 26.75 37.20 -17.01
C TYR A 153 25.28 37.51 -16.72
N LEU A 154 24.37 36.58 -17.05
CA LEU A 154 22.94 36.72 -16.80
C LEU A 154 22.52 36.29 -15.37
N HIS A 155 23.49 35.83 -14.58
CA HIS A 155 23.25 35.33 -13.21
C HIS A 155 22.15 34.25 -13.17
N LEU A 156 22.17 33.34 -14.18
CA LEU A 156 21.19 32.25 -14.26
C LEU A 156 21.32 31.34 -13.07
N LYS A 157 20.23 31.17 -12.36
CA LYS A 157 20.17 30.32 -11.16
C LYS A 157 19.83 28.88 -11.54
N THR A 158 20.45 27.96 -10.87
CA THR A 158 20.04 26.55 -10.87
C THR A 158 19.14 26.33 -9.67
N GLU A 159 17.98 25.76 -9.89
CA GLU A 159 17.08 25.30 -8.84
C GLU A 159 17.35 23.80 -8.62
N ALA A 160 17.35 23.35 -7.37
CA ALA A 160 17.32 21.95 -7.04
C ALA A 160 15.93 21.60 -6.48
N VAL A 161 15.28 20.65 -7.11
CA VAL A 161 13.96 20.16 -6.70
C VAL A 161 14.12 18.77 -6.08
N ILE A 162 13.71 18.66 -4.82
CA ILE A 162 13.72 17.40 -4.08
C ILE A 162 12.33 16.79 -4.19
N GLU A 163 12.25 15.59 -4.79
CA GLU A 163 11.01 14.83 -4.85
C GLU A 163 10.96 13.87 -3.66
N TYR A 164 9.81 13.89 -2.93
CA TYR A 164 9.68 13.13 -1.69
C TYR A 164 8.25 12.64 -1.47
N GLU A 165 8.14 11.57 -0.69
CA GLU A 165 6.86 11.02 -0.25
C GLU A 165 6.66 11.22 1.26
N ILE A 166 5.40 11.34 1.66
CA ILE A 166 5.02 11.41 3.08
C ILE A 166 4.00 10.34 3.41
N THR A 167 4.13 9.76 4.57
CA THR A 167 3.12 8.86 5.14
C THR A 167 1.88 9.65 5.56
N ALA A 168 0.74 8.97 5.73
CA ALA A 168 -0.53 9.62 6.02
C ALA A 168 -0.54 10.42 7.34
N ASN A 169 0.30 10.04 8.30
CA ASN A 169 0.47 10.70 9.60
C ASN A 169 1.38 11.94 9.56
N ARG A 170 2.12 12.14 8.43
CA ARG A 170 3.09 13.23 8.30
C ARG A 170 2.62 14.37 7.41
N VAL A 171 1.31 14.68 7.44
CA VAL A 171 0.75 15.85 6.72
C VAL A 171 1.38 17.18 7.12
N ASP A 172 1.94 17.28 8.31
CA ASP A 172 2.73 18.42 8.81
C ASP A 172 3.94 18.72 7.92
N ALA A 173 4.53 17.70 7.25
CA ALA A 173 5.61 17.82 6.30
C ALA A 173 5.15 18.10 4.85
N ALA A 174 3.85 18.30 4.60
CA ALA A 174 3.31 18.56 3.26
C ALA A 174 3.49 20.03 2.82
N SER A 175 4.59 20.67 3.23
CA SER A 175 4.92 22.08 2.93
C SER A 175 6.40 22.37 3.15
N HIS A 176 6.89 23.49 2.57
CA HIS A 176 8.27 23.94 2.76
C HIS A 176 8.58 24.23 4.23
N ILE A 177 7.68 24.92 4.94
CA ILE A 177 7.86 25.22 6.38
C ILE A 177 7.78 23.94 7.22
N GLY A 178 6.92 22.99 6.85
CA GLY A 178 6.84 21.70 7.54
C GLY A 178 8.16 20.93 7.49
N VAL A 179 8.74 20.79 6.31
CA VAL A 179 10.06 20.17 6.12
C VAL A 179 11.15 20.98 6.82
N ALA A 180 11.11 22.31 6.73
CA ALA A 180 12.08 23.19 7.38
C ALA A 180 12.11 23.03 8.90
N ARG A 181 10.95 22.83 9.55
CA ARG A 181 10.86 22.56 11.00
C ARG A 181 11.59 21.28 11.41
N ASP A 182 11.36 20.23 10.67
CA ASP A 182 11.96 18.93 10.95
C ASP A 182 13.48 18.96 10.74
N LEU A 183 13.92 19.53 9.63
CA LEU A 183 15.35 19.74 9.34
C LEU A 183 16.01 20.63 10.42
N TYR A 184 15.34 21.69 10.86
CA TYR A 184 15.83 22.54 11.94
C TYR A 184 16.03 21.77 13.24
N ALA A 185 15.09 20.89 13.60
CA ALA A 185 15.21 20.05 14.80
C ALA A 185 16.39 19.07 14.69
N TRP A 186 16.54 18.45 13.54
CA TRP A 186 17.64 17.54 13.27
C TRP A 186 19.00 18.25 13.26
N MET A 187 19.10 19.42 12.58
CA MET A 187 20.34 20.21 12.54
C MET A 187 20.73 20.72 13.93
N THR A 188 19.74 21.18 14.74
CA THR A 188 19.96 21.63 16.11
C THR A 188 20.52 20.52 16.98
N LEU A 189 19.99 19.28 16.85
CA LEU A 189 20.51 18.14 17.59
C LEU A 189 21.95 17.80 17.21
N ASN A 190 22.25 17.82 15.91
CA ASN A 190 23.55 17.48 15.36
C ASN A 190 24.56 18.66 15.40
N ASN A 191 24.22 19.80 16.05
CA ASN A 191 25.04 21.00 16.17
C ASN A 191 25.49 21.56 14.79
N ILE A 192 24.65 21.44 13.76
CA ILE A 192 24.85 22.03 12.45
C ILE A 192 24.33 23.48 12.51
N PRO A 193 25.14 24.49 12.13
CA PRO A 193 24.70 25.89 12.14
C PRO A 193 23.47 26.07 11.24
N CYS A 194 22.39 26.59 11.82
CA CYS A 194 21.16 26.87 11.11
C CYS A 194 20.31 27.91 11.81
N SER A 195 19.45 28.60 11.05
CA SER A 195 18.39 29.44 11.61
C SER A 195 17.07 29.12 10.92
N PHE A 196 15.99 29.14 11.71
CA PHE A 196 14.63 28.88 11.19
C PHE A 196 13.75 30.09 11.44
N LYS A 197 13.03 30.57 10.41
CA LYS A 197 12.22 31.77 10.47
C LYS A 197 10.85 31.53 9.83
N TYR A 198 9.79 31.89 10.55
CA TYR A 198 8.46 32.04 9.95
C TYR A 198 8.33 33.40 9.26
N PRO A 199 7.60 33.47 8.12
CA PRO A 199 7.26 34.76 7.49
C PRO A 199 6.45 35.62 8.44
N SER A 200 6.84 36.89 8.64
CA SER A 200 6.13 37.78 9.56
C SER A 200 4.74 38.15 9.02
N VAL A 201 3.75 38.15 9.91
CA VAL A 201 2.41 38.69 9.65
C VAL A 201 2.08 39.93 10.49
N GLU A 202 3.06 40.49 11.18
CA GLU A 202 2.88 41.65 12.07
C GLU A 202 2.40 42.93 11.35
N ALA A 203 2.69 43.05 10.06
CA ALA A 203 2.21 44.14 9.21
C ALA A 203 0.69 44.08 8.93
N TRP A 204 0.05 42.97 9.28
CA TRP A 204 -1.40 42.84 9.11
C TRP A 204 -2.12 43.70 10.14
N LYS A 205 -3.11 44.47 9.66
CA LYS A 205 -3.99 45.26 10.50
C LYS A 205 -5.42 45.21 9.94
N PRO A 206 -6.44 45.16 10.80
CA PRO A 206 -7.81 45.28 10.33
C PRO A 206 -8.01 46.63 9.61
N GLY A 207 -8.80 46.57 8.53
CA GLY A 207 -9.18 47.75 7.78
C GLY A 207 -10.48 48.37 8.29
N ASP A 208 -10.86 49.52 7.69
CA ASP A 208 -12.13 50.14 7.97
C ASP A 208 -13.33 49.36 7.42
N GLY A 209 -14.50 49.50 8.04
CA GLY A 209 -15.74 48.85 7.59
C GLY A 209 -15.99 47.46 8.17
N LYS A 210 -16.83 46.70 7.51
CA LYS A 210 -17.18 45.30 7.87
C LYS A 210 -16.82 44.38 6.74
N GLY A 211 -16.17 43.30 7.06
CA GLY A 211 -15.97 42.18 6.15
C GLY A 211 -17.28 41.46 5.81
N ILE A 212 -17.20 40.47 4.92
CA ILE A 212 -18.32 39.59 4.59
C ILE A 212 -18.49 38.61 5.75
N PRO A 213 -19.64 38.57 6.44
CA PRO A 213 -19.86 37.71 7.59
C PRO A 213 -19.88 36.22 7.17
N VAL A 214 -19.45 35.37 8.10
CA VAL A 214 -19.44 33.92 7.94
C VAL A 214 -20.45 33.29 8.90
N GLU A 215 -21.25 32.37 8.41
CA GLU A 215 -22.13 31.50 9.19
C GLU A 215 -21.77 30.06 8.97
N VAL A 216 -21.47 29.31 10.05
CA VAL A 216 -21.21 27.86 9.99
C VAL A 216 -22.38 27.16 10.67
N GLN A 217 -23.10 26.35 9.90
CA GLN A 217 -24.30 25.61 10.38
C GLN A 217 -23.98 24.26 11.01
N ASP A 218 -22.84 23.67 10.66
CA ASP A 218 -22.36 22.39 11.22
C ASP A 218 -20.93 22.57 11.76
N ALA A 219 -20.83 22.87 13.05
CA ALA A 219 -19.54 23.04 13.73
C ALA A 219 -18.70 21.75 13.83
N ALA A 220 -19.30 20.57 13.68
CA ALA A 220 -18.57 19.31 13.65
C ALA A 220 -17.92 19.08 12.29
N ALA A 221 -18.59 19.49 11.21
CA ALA A 221 -18.09 19.38 9.85
C ALA A 221 -17.02 20.44 9.51
N ALA A 222 -17.19 21.66 10.04
CA ALA A 222 -16.26 22.78 9.88
C ALA A 222 -15.95 23.43 11.25
N PRO A 223 -15.06 22.81 12.06
CA PRO A 223 -14.77 23.29 13.41
C PRO A 223 -14.16 24.70 13.46
N ARG A 224 -13.41 25.10 12.43
CA ARG A 224 -12.81 26.42 12.32
C ARG A 224 -12.94 26.97 10.91
N TYR A 225 -13.32 28.25 10.81
CA TYR A 225 -13.39 28.97 9.54
C TYR A 225 -12.97 30.41 9.72
N CYS A 226 -12.02 30.89 8.92
CA CYS A 226 -11.56 32.26 8.90
C CYS A 226 -11.79 32.84 7.51
N GLY A 227 -12.31 34.08 7.47
CA GLY A 227 -12.53 34.85 6.26
C GLY A 227 -11.93 36.24 6.31
N ILE A 228 -11.30 36.71 5.24
CA ILE A 228 -10.81 38.06 5.08
C ILE A 228 -11.33 38.64 3.78
N THR A 229 -11.90 39.87 3.85
CA THR A 229 -12.36 40.62 2.67
C THR A 229 -11.31 41.63 2.21
N ILE A 230 -10.96 41.67 0.94
CA ILE A 230 -10.05 42.60 0.31
C ILE A 230 -10.76 43.27 -0.86
N LYS A 231 -10.80 44.59 -0.91
CA LYS A 231 -11.45 45.38 -1.96
C LYS A 231 -10.46 46.19 -2.79
N GLY A 232 -10.77 46.33 -4.09
CA GLY A 232 -9.96 47.11 -5.01
C GLY A 232 -8.71 46.40 -5.47
N VAL A 233 -8.73 45.06 -5.57
CA VAL A 233 -7.63 44.27 -6.16
C VAL A 233 -7.62 44.45 -7.69
N LYS A 234 -6.46 44.28 -8.28
CA LYS A 234 -6.28 44.21 -9.73
C LYS A 234 -5.73 42.84 -10.08
N VAL A 235 -6.59 41.97 -10.61
CA VAL A 235 -6.20 40.67 -11.09
C VAL A 235 -5.37 40.80 -12.36
N GLY A 236 -4.26 40.06 -12.42
CA GLY A 236 -3.32 40.05 -13.54
C GLY A 236 -2.24 38.99 -13.37
N PRO A 237 -1.22 38.98 -14.22
CA PRO A 237 -0.12 38.04 -14.07
C PRO A 237 0.60 38.23 -12.74
N SER A 238 1.01 37.12 -12.13
CA SER A 238 1.83 37.12 -10.92
C SER A 238 3.22 37.74 -11.17
N PRO A 239 3.84 38.33 -10.16
CA PRO A 239 5.23 38.79 -10.27
C PRO A 239 6.17 37.57 -10.48
N GLU A 240 7.28 37.80 -11.15
CA GLU A 240 8.23 36.78 -11.58
C GLU A 240 8.70 35.87 -10.43
N TRP A 241 8.96 36.42 -9.24
CA TRP A 241 9.39 35.63 -8.09
C TRP A 241 8.36 34.59 -7.66
N LEU A 242 7.08 34.93 -7.74
CA LEU A 242 5.96 34.03 -7.37
C LEU A 242 5.78 32.94 -8.45
N GLN A 243 5.84 33.35 -9.74
CA GLN A 243 5.78 32.41 -10.85
C GLN A 243 6.92 31.39 -10.76
N LYS A 244 8.19 31.84 -10.57
CA LYS A 244 9.36 30.94 -10.48
C LYS A 244 9.22 29.90 -9.35
N LYS A 245 8.77 30.32 -8.16
CA LYS A 245 8.56 29.41 -7.04
C LYS A 245 7.49 28.36 -7.31
N LEU A 246 6.37 28.75 -7.92
CA LEU A 246 5.32 27.80 -8.28
C LEU A 246 5.78 26.84 -9.40
N MET A 247 6.43 27.38 -10.42
CA MET A 247 6.96 26.54 -11.52
C MET A 247 8.01 25.56 -11.08
N SER A 248 8.88 25.92 -10.11
CA SER A 248 9.91 25.00 -9.59
C SER A 248 9.32 23.72 -8.97
N ILE A 249 8.12 23.78 -8.43
CA ILE A 249 7.41 22.60 -7.89
C ILE A 249 6.40 22.01 -8.87
N GLY A 250 6.41 22.47 -10.15
CA GLY A 250 5.60 21.93 -11.24
C GLY A 250 4.20 22.53 -11.36
N LEU A 251 3.90 23.65 -10.67
CA LEU A 251 2.62 24.36 -10.79
C LEU A 251 2.68 25.39 -11.90
N LYS A 252 1.61 25.44 -12.70
CA LYS A 252 1.44 26.49 -13.71
C LYS A 252 0.82 27.75 -13.08
N PRO A 253 1.45 28.92 -13.17
CA PRO A 253 0.87 30.18 -12.73
C PRO A 253 -0.46 30.49 -13.46
N ILE A 254 -1.42 31.06 -12.72
CA ILE A 254 -2.77 31.39 -13.22
C ILE A 254 -2.96 32.92 -13.18
N ASP A 255 -3.06 33.48 -11.99
CA ASP A 255 -3.15 34.91 -11.75
C ASP A 255 -2.61 35.22 -10.34
N ASN A 256 -2.34 36.51 -10.08
CA ASN A 256 -1.70 37.00 -8.84
C ASN A 256 -2.52 36.79 -7.56
N VAL A 257 -3.81 36.47 -7.63
CA VAL A 257 -4.66 36.14 -6.47
C VAL A 257 -4.69 34.66 -6.21
N VAL A 258 -4.97 33.85 -7.25
CA VAL A 258 -5.00 32.38 -7.15
C VAL A 258 -3.62 31.83 -6.84
N ASP A 259 -2.58 32.39 -7.45
CA ASP A 259 -1.18 31.95 -7.22
C ASP A 259 -0.73 32.21 -5.77
N VAL A 260 -1.21 33.26 -5.10
CA VAL A 260 -0.98 33.43 -3.67
C VAL A 260 -1.62 32.32 -2.86
N SER A 261 -2.84 31.87 -3.20
CA SER A 261 -3.45 30.76 -2.47
C SER A 261 -2.68 29.44 -2.66
N ASN A 262 -2.21 29.19 -3.88
CA ASN A 262 -1.34 28.04 -4.17
C ASN A 262 0.01 28.15 -3.45
N PHE A 263 0.60 29.34 -3.44
CA PHE A 263 1.84 29.60 -2.71
C PHE A 263 1.73 29.29 -1.22
N ILE A 264 0.68 29.78 -0.55
CA ILE A 264 0.42 29.52 0.87
C ILE A 264 0.21 28.03 1.14
N LEU A 265 -0.49 27.34 0.24
CA LEU A 265 -0.68 25.89 0.34
C LEU A 265 0.65 25.14 0.43
N PHE A 266 1.63 25.46 -0.42
CA PHE A 266 2.94 24.82 -0.42
C PHE A 266 3.96 25.47 0.54
N GLU A 267 3.73 26.73 0.96
CA GLU A 267 4.51 27.40 2.00
C GLU A 267 4.20 26.81 3.38
N LEU A 268 2.92 26.74 3.76
CA LEU A 268 2.44 26.47 5.12
C LEU A 268 1.73 25.12 5.29
N GLY A 269 1.32 24.49 4.20
CA GLY A 269 0.48 23.28 4.24
C GLY A 269 -1.00 23.56 4.48
N GLN A 270 -1.42 24.83 4.50
CA GLN A 270 -2.81 25.24 4.71
C GLN A 270 -3.48 25.55 3.36
N PRO A 271 -4.48 24.74 2.95
CA PRO A 271 -5.24 25.06 1.75
C PRO A 271 -6.09 26.33 1.98
N LEU A 272 -6.07 27.21 0.98
CA LEU A 272 -6.89 28.41 0.93
C LEU A 272 -7.79 28.36 -0.30
N HIS A 273 -8.91 29.09 -0.24
CA HIS A 273 -9.70 29.38 -1.42
C HIS A 273 -10.01 30.90 -1.51
N THR A 274 -10.10 31.38 -2.75
CA THR A 274 -10.38 32.80 -3.02
C THR A 274 -11.65 32.90 -3.85
N PHE A 275 -12.63 33.62 -3.33
CA PHE A 275 -13.90 33.88 -3.99
C PHE A 275 -13.96 35.32 -4.55
N ASP A 276 -14.64 35.49 -5.68
CA ASP A 276 -15.10 36.82 -6.09
C ASP A 276 -16.16 37.28 -5.12
N ALA A 277 -15.82 38.28 -4.32
CA ALA A 277 -16.68 38.78 -3.24
C ALA A 277 -18.01 39.38 -3.74
N ASP A 278 -18.01 39.93 -4.95
CA ASP A 278 -19.22 40.53 -5.57
C ASP A 278 -20.19 39.46 -6.06
N ARG A 279 -19.74 38.21 -6.18
CA ARG A 279 -20.57 37.04 -6.52
C ARG A 279 -21.13 36.31 -5.30
N ILE A 280 -20.82 36.75 -4.09
CA ILE A 280 -21.37 36.19 -2.87
C ILE A 280 -22.77 36.73 -2.66
N ALA A 281 -23.79 36.10 -3.25
CA ALA A 281 -25.17 36.51 -3.15
C ALA A 281 -25.63 36.58 -1.69
N GLY A 282 -26.37 37.63 -1.34
CA GLY A 282 -26.81 37.93 0.03
C GLY A 282 -25.69 38.47 0.94
N GLY A 283 -24.48 38.68 0.43
CA GLY A 283 -23.36 39.30 1.16
C GLY A 283 -22.92 38.51 2.40
N LYS A 284 -23.09 37.18 2.41
CA LYS A 284 -22.74 36.29 3.53
C LYS A 284 -22.26 34.92 3.00
N VAL A 285 -21.21 34.40 3.60
CA VAL A 285 -20.72 33.02 3.35
C VAL A 285 -21.40 32.09 4.34
N ILE A 286 -21.95 30.96 3.83
CA ILE A 286 -22.65 29.94 4.63
C ILE A 286 -21.95 28.60 4.44
N VAL A 287 -21.40 28.08 5.52
CA VAL A 287 -20.78 26.74 5.52
C VAL A 287 -21.79 25.73 6.09
N ARG A 288 -22.21 24.75 5.28
CA ARG A 288 -23.29 23.82 5.64
C ARG A 288 -23.09 22.45 4.99
N ARG A 289 -23.92 21.49 5.38
CA ARG A 289 -24.09 20.28 4.57
C ARG A 289 -24.92 20.59 3.33
N ALA A 290 -24.62 19.91 2.22
CA ALA A 290 -25.42 20.00 1.02
C ALA A 290 -26.81 19.39 1.22
N ALA A 291 -27.79 19.83 0.43
CA ALA A 291 -29.04 19.09 0.32
C ALA A 291 -28.83 17.84 -0.55
N GLU A 292 -29.56 16.75 -0.26
CA GLU A 292 -29.46 15.54 -1.08
C GLU A 292 -29.85 15.81 -2.53
N GLY A 293 -28.93 15.57 -3.46
CA GLY A 293 -29.12 15.81 -4.89
C GLY A 293 -28.92 17.24 -5.33
N GLU A 294 -28.50 18.15 -4.45
CA GLU A 294 -28.09 19.52 -4.79
C GLU A 294 -26.98 19.48 -5.85
N ARG A 295 -26.91 20.45 -6.74
CA ARG A 295 -25.98 20.45 -7.88
C ARG A 295 -25.02 21.63 -7.82
N ILE A 296 -23.79 21.37 -8.28
CA ILE A 296 -22.75 22.39 -8.47
C ILE A 296 -22.00 22.09 -9.77
N VAL A 297 -21.65 23.14 -10.51
CA VAL A 297 -20.70 23.03 -11.62
C VAL A 297 -19.32 23.40 -11.08
N THR A 298 -18.38 22.47 -11.12
CA THR A 298 -17.03 22.65 -10.60
C THR A 298 -16.10 23.30 -11.62
N LEU A 299 -14.90 23.74 -11.19
CA LEU A 299 -13.90 24.44 -12.02
C LEU A 299 -13.47 23.68 -13.27
N ASP A 300 -13.62 22.36 -13.29
CA ASP A 300 -13.39 21.49 -14.46
C ASP A 300 -14.57 21.48 -15.47
N GLY A 301 -15.61 22.29 -15.23
CA GLY A 301 -16.80 22.36 -16.05
C GLY A 301 -17.79 21.19 -15.85
N THR A 302 -17.54 20.31 -14.90
CA THR A 302 -18.37 19.12 -14.66
C THR A 302 -19.50 19.44 -13.68
N GLU A 303 -20.76 19.12 -14.06
CA GLU A 303 -21.89 19.18 -13.13
C GLU A 303 -21.85 17.98 -12.19
N ARG A 304 -21.87 18.25 -10.87
CA ARG A 304 -21.82 17.22 -9.84
C ARG A 304 -23.07 17.24 -8.99
N LYS A 305 -23.60 16.04 -8.69
CA LYS A 305 -24.71 15.83 -7.79
C LYS A 305 -24.19 15.56 -6.39
N LEU A 306 -24.50 16.43 -5.43
CA LEU A 306 -24.03 16.38 -4.06
C LEU A 306 -24.87 15.41 -3.21
N SER A 307 -24.26 14.89 -2.17
CA SER A 307 -24.89 14.11 -1.11
C SER A 307 -25.09 14.98 0.14
N ALA A 308 -26.08 14.64 0.96
CA ALA A 308 -26.29 15.28 2.26
C ALA A 308 -25.09 15.15 3.23
N GLU A 309 -24.13 14.28 2.95
CA GLU A 309 -22.88 14.17 3.72
C GLU A 309 -21.80 15.15 3.25
N ASP A 310 -21.89 15.72 2.06
CA ASP A 310 -20.92 16.65 1.51
C ASP A 310 -21.01 18.01 2.23
N ILE A 311 -19.85 18.61 2.53
CA ILE A 311 -19.77 19.97 3.07
C ILE A 311 -19.66 20.92 1.89
N VAL A 312 -20.43 21.99 1.92
CA VAL A 312 -20.38 23.05 0.92
C VAL A 312 -20.16 24.41 1.55
N ILE A 313 -19.46 25.27 0.83
CA ILE A 313 -19.43 26.69 1.07
C ILE A 313 -20.44 27.29 0.11
N ALA A 314 -21.45 27.96 0.66
CA ALA A 314 -22.62 28.45 -0.06
C ALA A 314 -22.81 29.93 0.16
N ASN A 315 -23.62 30.54 -0.71
CA ASN A 315 -24.19 31.85 -0.54
C ASN A 315 -25.73 31.76 -0.42
N ALA A 316 -26.45 32.83 -0.62
CA ALA A 316 -27.93 32.82 -0.56
C ALA A 316 -28.59 32.02 -1.70
N ASP A 317 -27.91 31.86 -2.84
CA ASP A 317 -28.46 31.20 -4.06
C ASP A 317 -28.12 29.71 -4.13
N GLY A 318 -27.04 29.26 -3.51
CA GLY A 318 -26.61 27.85 -3.56
C GLY A 318 -25.14 27.63 -3.24
N PRO A 319 -24.63 26.41 -3.54
CA PRO A 319 -23.25 26.03 -3.29
C PRO A 319 -22.28 26.77 -4.21
N MET A 320 -21.23 27.34 -3.65
CA MET A 320 -20.14 28.00 -4.35
C MET A 320 -18.91 27.11 -4.49
N CYS A 321 -18.71 26.16 -3.54
CA CYS A 321 -17.54 25.30 -3.48
C CYS A 321 -17.89 24.00 -2.75
N ILE A 322 -17.30 22.87 -3.18
CA ILE A 322 -17.25 21.65 -2.37
C ILE A 322 -16.12 21.85 -1.38
N ALA A 323 -16.46 22.09 -0.12
CA ALA A 323 -15.52 22.52 0.92
C ALA A 323 -14.29 21.59 1.03
N GLY A 324 -13.11 22.17 0.97
CA GLY A 324 -11.83 21.46 1.08
C GLY A 324 -11.51 20.49 -0.06
N VAL A 325 -12.34 20.42 -1.12
CA VAL A 325 -12.17 19.49 -2.25
C VAL A 325 -12.00 20.25 -3.57
N PHE A 326 -13.04 21.00 -4.02
CA PHE A 326 -12.96 21.65 -5.32
C PHE A 326 -13.88 22.85 -5.45
N GLY A 327 -13.38 23.94 -6.05
CA GLY A 327 -14.13 25.16 -6.26
C GLY A 327 -15.21 25.05 -7.34
N GLY A 328 -16.24 25.91 -7.23
CA GLY A 328 -17.26 26.10 -8.27
C GLY A 328 -16.84 27.15 -9.30
N ILE A 329 -17.29 26.95 -10.56
CA ILE A 329 -16.87 27.76 -11.72
C ILE A 329 -17.37 29.21 -11.64
N ASP A 330 -18.51 29.45 -10.98
CA ASP A 330 -19.17 30.76 -10.97
C ASP A 330 -18.68 31.70 -9.88
N SER A 331 -18.09 31.15 -8.81
CA SER A 331 -17.69 31.88 -7.62
C SER A 331 -16.19 32.19 -7.54
N GLY A 332 -15.39 31.63 -8.42
CA GLY A 332 -13.93 31.82 -8.46
C GLY A 332 -13.51 33.20 -8.96
N VAL A 333 -12.28 33.58 -8.68
CA VAL A 333 -11.63 34.81 -9.14
C VAL A 333 -11.51 34.75 -10.69
N LYS A 334 -11.78 35.90 -11.33
CA LYS A 334 -11.68 36.11 -12.78
C LYS A 334 -10.92 37.39 -13.06
N ALA A 335 -10.55 37.61 -14.32
CA ALA A 335 -9.80 38.81 -14.72
C ALA A 335 -10.50 40.14 -14.38
N GLU A 336 -11.82 40.15 -14.32
CA GLU A 336 -12.64 41.32 -13.96
C GLU A 336 -12.90 41.48 -12.45
N THR A 337 -12.46 40.53 -11.62
CA THR A 337 -12.69 40.55 -10.17
C THR A 337 -11.95 41.72 -9.51
N VAL A 338 -12.66 42.51 -8.72
CA VAL A 338 -12.15 43.68 -8.01
C VAL A 338 -12.17 43.48 -6.49
N ASN A 339 -13.06 42.65 -6.00
CA ASN A 339 -13.20 42.37 -4.56
C ASN A 339 -13.04 40.87 -4.32
N VAL A 340 -12.25 40.52 -3.33
CA VAL A 340 -11.92 39.10 -3.04
C VAL A 340 -12.26 38.76 -1.59
N PHE A 341 -12.83 37.59 -1.37
CA PHE A 341 -12.98 36.98 -0.08
C PHE A 341 -12.01 35.76 0.00
N VAL A 342 -11.10 35.82 0.97
CA VAL A 342 -10.08 34.78 1.21
C VAL A 342 -10.57 33.86 2.32
N GLU A 343 -10.67 32.59 2.05
CA GLU A 343 -11.01 31.52 3.00
C GLU A 343 -9.75 30.86 3.54
N SER A 344 -9.72 30.58 4.85
CA SER A 344 -8.80 29.69 5.51
C SER A 344 -9.57 28.88 6.55
N ALA A 345 -9.75 27.57 6.32
CA ALA A 345 -10.63 26.75 7.14
C ALA A 345 -9.96 25.49 7.67
N TYR A 346 -10.61 24.87 8.64
CA TYR A 346 -10.35 23.50 9.08
C TYR A 346 -11.66 22.72 8.97
N PHE A 347 -11.63 21.65 8.18
CA PHE A 347 -12.77 20.74 7.95
C PHE A 347 -12.51 19.38 8.58
N ASP A 348 -13.60 18.66 8.92
CA ASP A 348 -13.50 17.28 9.40
C ASP A 348 -12.85 16.37 8.35
N PRO A 349 -11.68 15.76 8.66
CA PRO A 349 -10.94 14.93 7.71
C PRO A 349 -11.74 13.75 7.14
N GLY A 350 -12.59 13.15 7.98
CA GLY A 350 -13.42 12.01 7.59
C GLY A 350 -14.47 12.41 6.54
N SER A 351 -15.10 13.57 6.70
CA SER A 351 -16.06 14.13 5.74
C SER A 351 -15.39 14.46 4.40
N ILE A 352 -14.23 15.12 4.42
CA ILE A 352 -13.48 15.47 3.19
C ILE A 352 -13.06 14.20 2.45
N ARG A 353 -12.54 13.18 3.14
CA ARG A 353 -12.14 11.91 2.53
C ARG A 353 -13.31 11.19 1.86
N LYS A 354 -14.48 11.16 2.48
CA LYS A 354 -15.69 10.55 1.91
C LYS A 354 -16.15 11.32 0.65
N THR A 355 -16.18 12.65 0.72
CA THR A 355 -16.56 13.51 -0.40
C THR A 355 -15.60 13.38 -1.58
N SER A 356 -14.28 13.49 -1.34
CA SER A 356 -13.23 13.33 -2.35
C SER A 356 -13.37 11.98 -3.09
N LYS A 357 -13.56 10.89 -2.35
CA LYS A 357 -13.76 9.54 -2.93
C LYS A 357 -15.07 9.43 -3.71
N ARG A 358 -16.17 9.97 -3.18
CA ARG A 358 -17.50 9.93 -3.83
C ARG A 358 -17.48 10.60 -5.19
N HIS A 359 -16.82 11.75 -5.27
CA HIS A 359 -16.74 12.54 -6.51
C HIS A 359 -15.52 12.19 -7.36
N THR A 360 -14.65 11.28 -6.90
CA THR A 360 -13.37 10.91 -7.57
C THR A 360 -12.50 12.15 -7.82
N LEU A 361 -12.44 13.05 -6.84
CA LEU A 361 -11.68 14.29 -6.88
C LEU A 361 -10.52 14.23 -5.88
N GLN A 362 -9.31 14.08 -6.40
CA GLN A 362 -8.08 14.17 -5.62
C GLN A 362 -7.36 15.47 -5.98
N THR A 363 -7.32 16.41 -5.05
CA THR A 363 -6.65 17.70 -5.20
C THR A 363 -5.61 17.88 -4.09
N ASP A 364 -4.67 18.82 -4.26
CA ASP A 364 -3.70 19.18 -3.22
C ASP A 364 -4.37 19.67 -1.92
N ALA A 365 -5.53 20.27 -2.01
CA ALA A 365 -6.34 20.68 -0.87
C ALA A 365 -6.96 19.46 -0.17
N SER A 366 -7.65 18.57 -0.92
CA SER A 366 -8.27 17.39 -0.34
C SER A 366 -7.23 16.44 0.25
N PHE A 367 -6.05 16.32 -0.37
CA PHE A 367 -4.93 15.54 0.15
C PHE A 367 -4.52 15.96 1.57
N ARG A 368 -4.49 17.26 1.85
CA ARG A 368 -4.13 17.79 3.17
C ARG A 368 -5.28 17.69 4.16
N TYR A 369 -6.47 18.12 3.77
CA TYR A 369 -7.65 18.09 4.65
C TYR A 369 -8.05 16.67 5.06
N GLU A 370 -8.03 15.69 4.13
CA GLU A 370 -8.42 14.32 4.45
C GLU A 370 -7.46 13.61 5.40
N ARG A 371 -6.24 14.13 5.54
CA ARG A 371 -5.22 13.65 6.49
C ARG A 371 -5.21 14.44 7.79
N GLY A 372 -5.84 15.61 7.83
CA GLY A 372 -5.91 16.51 8.97
C GLY A 372 -4.93 17.69 8.82
N ALA A 373 -5.43 18.83 8.35
CA ALA A 373 -4.68 20.09 8.36
C ALA A 373 -4.49 20.62 9.80
N ASP A 374 -3.57 21.57 9.99
CA ASP A 374 -3.34 22.19 11.30
C ASP A 374 -4.50 23.13 11.67
N PRO A 375 -5.30 22.84 12.71
CA PRO A 375 -6.35 23.76 13.14
C PRO A 375 -5.81 25.05 13.80
N GLY A 376 -4.52 25.07 14.14
CA GLY A 376 -3.87 26.25 14.76
C GLY A 376 -3.46 27.32 13.78
N ILE A 377 -3.26 27.00 12.49
CA ILE A 377 -2.60 27.91 11.54
C ILE A 377 -3.57 28.82 10.75
N ASN A 378 -4.89 28.58 10.77
CA ASN A 378 -5.86 29.22 9.88
C ASN A 378 -5.80 30.75 9.88
N GLU A 379 -5.78 31.36 11.06
CA GLU A 379 -5.69 32.83 11.21
C GLU A 379 -4.37 33.38 10.64
N TYR A 380 -3.26 32.71 10.94
CA TYR A 380 -1.94 33.08 10.44
C TYR A 380 -1.87 32.98 8.91
N ALA A 381 -2.36 31.91 8.34
CA ALA A 381 -2.38 31.70 6.89
C ALA A 381 -3.27 32.72 6.17
N ALA A 382 -4.44 33.02 6.72
CA ALA A 382 -5.31 34.08 6.19
C ALA A 382 -4.64 35.48 6.21
N LYS A 383 -3.97 35.84 7.30
CA LYS A 383 -3.20 37.08 7.39
C LYS A 383 -2.06 37.13 6.39
N ARG A 384 -1.31 36.04 6.25
CA ARG A 384 -0.20 35.93 5.31
C ARG A 384 -0.69 36.07 3.86
N ALA A 385 -1.79 35.40 3.49
CA ALA A 385 -2.40 35.54 2.17
C ALA A 385 -2.89 36.94 1.88
N ALA A 386 -3.55 37.57 2.85
CA ALA A 386 -4.05 38.95 2.69
C ALA A 386 -2.91 39.96 2.50
N LEU A 387 -1.78 39.79 3.19
CA LEU A 387 -0.59 40.65 3.00
C LEU A 387 0.02 40.44 1.61
N LEU A 388 0.14 39.20 1.15
CA LEU A 388 0.67 38.89 -0.17
C LEU A 388 -0.24 39.37 -1.29
N ILE A 389 -1.55 39.14 -1.21
CA ILE A 389 -2.52 39.64 -2.20
C ILE A 389 -2.43 41.14 -2.30
N ARG A 390 -2.36 41.87 -1.15
CA ARG A 390 -2.18 43.33 -1.15
C ARG A 390 -0.87 43.77 -1.80
N GLU A 391 0.20 43.02 -1.64
CA GLU A 391 1.49 43.28 -2.25
C GLU A 391 1.47 43.08 -3.77
N VAL A 392 0.90 41.97 -4.25
CA VAL A 392 0.99 41.59 -5.68
C VAL A 392 -0.21 42.00 -6.54
N ALA A 393 -1.38 42.23 -5.91
CA ALA A 393 -2.61 42.64 -6.60
C ALA A 393 -3.16 43.97 -6.12
N GLY A 394 -2.56 44.59 -5.08
CA GLY A 394 -3.07 45.81 -4.50
C GLY A 394 -4.31 45.60 -3.61
N GLY A 395 -5.15 46.60 -3.53
CA GLY A 395 -6.38 46.55 -2.72
C GLY A 395 -6.18 46.93 -1.27
N LYS A 396 -7.30 46.92 -0.54
CA LYS A 396 -7.37 47.28 0.89
C LYS A 396 -8.15 46.22 1.64
N ILE A 397 -7.63 45.80 2.80
CA ILE A 397 -8.33 44.93 3.75
C ILE A 397 -9.54 45.71 4.30
N VAL A 398 -10.69 45.04 4.39
CA VAL A 398 -11.94 45.59 4.90
C VAL A 398 -12.39 44.82 6.13
N GLY A 399 -12.57 45.52 7.26
CA GLY A 399 -12.90 44.90 8.55
C GLY A 399 -11.75 44.13 9.16
N GLY A 400 -12.08 43.22 10.04
CA GLY A 400 -11.17 42.25 10.68
C GLY A 400 -11.16 40.90 9.99
N ILE A 401 -10.75 39.87 10.73
CA ILE A 401 -10.95 38.48 10.38
C ILE A 401 -12.33 38.11 10.87
N GLU A 402 -13.15 37.60 9.98
CA GLU A 402 -14.42 36.94 10.33
C GLU A 402 -14.10 35.51 10.72
N GLU A 403 -14.08 35.20 12.01
CA GLU A 403 -13.70 33.88 12.53
C GLU A 403 -14.88 33.17 13.18
N PHE A 404 -15.07 31.89 12.83
CA PHE A 404 -15.91 30.96 13.55
C PHE A 404 -15.02 29.87 14.17
N TYR A 405 -14.93 29.83 15.49
CA TYR A 405 -14.17 28.81 16.23
C TYR A 405 -14.78 28.59 17.61
N PRO A 406 -15.97 27.99 17.70
CA PRO A 406 -16.71 27.87 18.96
C PRO A 406 -16.04 26.90 19.96
N ASN A 407 -15.43 25.85 19.46
CA ASN A 407 -14.76 24.84 20.29
C ASN A 407 -13.30 24.76 19.87
N ARG A 408 -12.44 25.46 20.60
CA ARG A 408 -11.00 25.44 20.29
C ARG A 408 -10.43 24.05 20.42
N ILE A 409 -9.67 23.65 19.40
CA ILE A 409 -8.91 22.40 19.43
C ILE A 409 -7.60 22.69 20.17
N GLU A 410 -7.52 22.20 21.40
CA GLU A 410 -6.37 22.42 22.26
C GLU A 410 -5.22 21.46 21.91
N ARG A 411 -4.00 21.86 22.23
CA ARG A 411 -2.82 21.01 22.13
C ARG A 411 -3.00 19.78 23.01
N LYS A 412 -2.57 18.61 22.55
CA LYS A 412 -2.58 17.37 23.34
C LYS A 412 -1.51 17.42 24.41
N VAL A 413 -1.95 17.37 25.66
CA VAL A 413 -1.07 17.34 26.85
C VAL A 413 -0.71 15.89 27.15
N ILE A 414 0.59 15.60 27.20
CA ILE A 414 1.14 14.25 27.36
C ILE A 414 2.15 14.25 28.51
N ASP A 415 2.02 13.29 29.41
CA ASP A 415 2.93 13.11 30.54
C ASP A 415 4.06 12.13 30.14
N LEU A 416 5.32 12.56 30.32
CA LEU A 416 6.52 11.83 29.90
C LEU A 416 7.32 11.40 31.13
N ASP A 417 7.76 10.13 31.10
CA ASP A 417 8.72 9.56 32.03
C ASP A 417 9.98 9.18 31.24
N TYR A 418 11.06 9.94 31.41
CA TYR A 418 12.27 9.80 30.60
C TYR A 418 12.96 8.44 30.80
N ASP A 419 12.96 7.89 32.02
CA ASP A 419 13.51 6.57 32.25
C ASP A 419 12.67 5.46 31.56
N ARG A 420 11.35 5.63 31.49
CA ARG A 420 10.47 4.74 30.76
C ARG A 420 10.69 4.85 29.25
N ILE A 421 10.85 6.07 28.75
CA ILE A 421 11.18 6.33 27.34
C ILE A 421 12.49 5.62 26.97
N GLU A 422 13.57 5.79 27.75
CA GLU A 422 14.85 5.14 27.49
C GLU A 422 14.76 3.61 27.56
N ARG A 423 13.97 3.06 28.50
CA ARG A 423 13.71 1.62 28.55
C ARG A 423 12.94 1.12 27.34
N PHE A 424 11.99 1.91 26.83
CA PHE A 424 11.20 1.58 25.65
C PHE A 424 12.06 1.62 24.37
N ILE A 425 12.93 2.61 24.25
CA ILE A 425 13.93 2.72 23.17
C ILE A 425 14.94 1.56 23.25
N GLY A 426 15.29 1.11 24.46
CA GLY A 426 16.29 0.09 24.71
C GLY A 426 17.71 0.63 24.91
N GLN A 427 17.89 1.96 24.85
CA GLN A 427 19.17 2.65 24.98
C GLN A 427 18.98 3.96 25.76
N LYS A 428 19.98 4.33 26.57
CA LYS A 428 20.03 5.62 27.23
C LYS A 428 20.54 6.68 26.26
N ILE A 429 19.70 7.64 25.94
CA ILE A 429 20.03 8.75 25.04
C ILE A 429 20.29 10.07 25.78
N GLY A 430 19.94 10.12 27.08
CA GLY A 430 20.11 11.25 27.97
C GLY A 430 18.91 12.19 28.02
N HIS A 431 18.46 12.55 29.22
CA HIS A 431 17.28 13.39 29.45
C HIS A 431 17.41 14.77 28.79
N ASP A 432 18.61 15.40 28.83
CA ASP A 432 18.88 16.68 28.16
C ASP A 432 18.72 16.56 26.63
N THR A 433 19.08 15.42 26.03
CA THR A 433 18.88 15.17 24.60
C THR A 433 17.40 15.08 24.27
N ILE A 434 16.60 14.39 25.09
CA ILE A 434 15.15 14.31 24.95
C ILE A 434 14.54 15.72 24.98
N GLU A 435 14.88 16.53 25.97
CA GLU A 435 14.36 17.90 26.09
C GLU A 435 14.79 18.83 24.95
N ARG A 436 16.03 18.68 24.44
CA ARG A 436 16.51 19.43 23.27
C ARG A 436 15.71 19.09 22.02
N ILE A 437 15.45 17.82 21.79
CA ILE A 437 14.66 17.36 20.63
C ILE A 437 13.24 17.92 20.72
N LEU A 438 12.57 17.74 21.86
CA LEU A 438 11.20 18.20 22.05
C LEU A 438 11.08 19.72 21.92
N SER A 439 12.06 20.47 22.46
CA SER A 439 12.11 21.93 22.30
C SER A 439 12.28 22.36 20.84
N ALA A 440 13.15 21.68 20.09
CA ALA A 440 13.39 21.96 18.68
C ALA A 440 12.18 21.61 17.80
N LEU A 441 11.37 20.61 18.20
CA LEU A 441 10.09 20.24 17.58
C LEU A 441 8.91 21.11 18.05
N ALA A 442 9.17 22.20 18.79
CA ALA A 442 8.18 23.16 19.30
C ALA A 442 7.12 22.57 20.26
N TYR A 443 7.48 21.50 21.00
CA TYR A 443 6.67 21.08 22.15
C TYR A 443 6.72 22.16 23.23
N GLU A 444 5.58 22.46 23.83
CA GLU A 444 5.47 23.36 24.97
C GLU A 444 5.60 22.55 26.26
N PHE A 445 6.55 22.91 27.11
CA PHE A 445 6.71 22.29 28.42
C PHE A 445 5.73 22.91 29.43
N VAL A 446 4.64 22.23 29.71
CA VAL A 446 3.62 22.64 30.68
C VAL A 446 4.21 22.55 32.09
N SER A 447 4.96 21.50 32.40
CA SER A 447 5.70 21.34 33.65
C SER A 447 6.92 20.48 33.46
N ARG A 448 7.95 20.67 34.31
CA ARG A 448 9.13 19.83 34.40
C ARG A 448 9.25 19.25 35.81
N ARG A 449 9.73 18.00 35.91
CA ARG A 449 10.05 17.30 37.16
C ARG A 449 11.32 16.49 37.01
N GLU A 450 11.86 16.02 38.08
CA GLU A 450 13.01 15.11 38.07
C GLU A 450 12.61 13.80 37.31
N GLY A 451 13.35 13.47 36.25
CA GLY A 451 13.11 12.29 35.41
C GLY A 451 11.93 12.36 34.47
N GLY A 452 11.32 13.54 34.21
CA GLY A 452 10.21 13.64 33.28
C GLY A 452 9.64 15.05 33.09
N ALA A 453 8.65 15.17 32.24
CA ALA A 453 7.94 16.42 31.97
C ALA A 453 6.50 16.16 31.52
N THR A 454 5.65 17.15 31.65
CA THR A 454 4.38 17.20 30.97
C THR A 454 4.52 18.19 29.80
N VAL A 455 4.25 17.72 28.57
CA VAL A 455 4.40 18.50 27.35
C VAL A 455 3.08 18.63 26.60
N ALA A 456 2.93 19.73 25.87
CA ALA A 456 1.81 19.92 24.95
C ALA A 456 2.34 19.85 23.51
N ALA A 457 1.85 18.88 22.74
CA ALA A 457 2.23 18.67 21.35
C ALA A 457 1.66 19.79 20.45
N PRO A 458 2.39 20.26 19.43
CA PRO A 458 1.88 21.20 18.45
C PRO A 458 0.63 20.67 17.73
N THR A 459 -0.30 21.54 17.34
CA THR A 459 -1.58 21.17 16.71
C THR A 459 -1.42 20.56 15.32
N TYR A 460 -0.30 20.80 14.65
CA TYR A 460 0.01 20.17 13.35
C TYR A 460 0.47 18.70 13.47
N MET A 461 0.85 18.23 14.67
CA MET A 461 1.18 16.84 14.95
C MET A 461 -0.11 16.08 15.32
N ILE A 462 -0.93 15.79 14.32
CA ILE A 462 -2.30 15.27 14.50
C ILE A 462 -2.36 13.89 15.16
N ASP A 463 -1.35 13.05 14.94
CA ASP A 463 -1.29 11.66 15.44
C ASP A 463 -0.59 11.53 16.79
N VAL A 464 0.05 12.59 17.29
CA VAL A 464 0.78 12.57 18.56
C VAL A 464 -0.18 12.78 19.71
N THR A 465 -0.60 11.70 20.34
CA THR A 465 -1.61 11.67 21.41
C THR A 465 -1.16 10.99 22.69
N ARG A 466 -0.10 10.18 22.64
CA ARG A 466 0.40 9.34 23.72
C ARG A 466 1.93 9.45 23.83
N GLU A 467 2.48 8.97 24.96
CA GLU A 467 3.93 8.95 25.18
C GLU A 467 4.70 8.18 24.09
N CYS A 468 4.17 7.03 23.63
CA CYS A 468 4.83 6.25 22.56
C CYS A 468 4.91 7.02 21.24
N ASP A 469 3.93 7.88 20.95
CA ASP A 469 3.95 8.72 19.74
C ASP A 469 5.05 9.79 19.88
N VAL A 470 5.26 10.33 21.10
CA VAL A 470 6.37 11.24 21.39
C VAL A 470 7.74 10.52 21.30
N VAL A 471 7.80 9.25 21.67
CA VAL A 471 9.02 8.42 21.52
C VAL A 471 9.39 8.29 20.04
N GLU A 472 8.41 8.09 19.15
CA GLU A 472 8.63 8.07 17.71
C GLU A 472 9.23 9.39 17.22
N GLU A 473 8.68 10.53 17.65
CA GLU A 473 9.18 11.86 17.30
C GLU A 473 10.63 12.07 17.80
N ILE A 474 10.94 11.61 19.01
CA ILE A 474 12.31 11.64 19.55
C ILE A 474 13.25 10.78 18.71
N LEU A 475 12.85 9.55 18.37
CA LEU A 475 13.70 8.60 17.65
C LEU A 475 13.97 9.03 16.21
N ARG A 476 12.99 9.59 15.49
CA ARG A 476 13.20 10.05 14.12
C ARG A 476 14.21 11.21 14.03
N ILE A 477 14.23 12.10 15.03
CA ILE A 477 15.20 13.20 15.09
C ILE A 477 16.56 12.73 15.62
N TYR A 478 16.55 11.84 16.64
CA TYR A 478 17.78 11.21 17.16
C TYR A 478 18.47 10.34 16.11
N GLY A 479 17.69 9.68 15.26
CA GLY A 479 18.10 8.76 14.20
C GLY A 479 18.06 7.29 14.68
N TYR A 480 17.23 6.49 14.04
CA TYR A 480 17.09 5.06 14.32
C TYR A 480 18.42 4.29 14.18
N ASN A 481 19.28 4.72 13.26
CA ASN A 481 20.59 4.10 13.04
C ASN A 481 21.61 4.36 14.18
N ASN A 482 21.30 5.28 15.10
CA ASN A 482 22.11 5.57 16.28
C ASN A 482 21.73 4.70 17.48
N ILE A 483 20.78 3.78 17.31
CA ILE A 483 20.38 2.83 18.34
C ILE A 483 21.16 1.53 18.14
N ASP A 484 21.96 1.16 19.18
CA ASP A 484 22.72 -0.07 19.18
C ASP A 484 21.82 -1.30 19.33
N LEU A 485 21.94 -2.24 18.42
CA LEU A 485 21.25 -3.52 18.52
C LEU A 485 22.01 -4.43 19.48
N PRO A 486 21.39 -4.92 20.57
CA PRO A 486 22.05 -5.83 21.49
C PRO A 486 22.39 -7.16 20.79
N ALA A 487 23.63 -7.62 20.97
CA ALA A 487 24.08 -8.90 20.42
C ALA A 487 23.32 -10.12 21.00
N HIS A 488 22.66 -9.96 22.16
CA HIS A 488 21.96 -11.02 22.85
C HIS A 488 20.58 -10.55 23.32
N MET A 489 19.58 -11.36 23.04
CA MET A 489 18.22 -11.17 23.58
C MET A 489 18.02 -12.09 24.79
N LYS A 490 17.53 -11.55 25.91
CA LYS A 490 17.10 -12.33 27.08
C LYS A 490 15.61 -12.59 26.96
N MET A 491 15.22 -13.86 26.90
CA MET A 491 13.82 -14.27 26.90
C MET A 491 13.59 -15.41 27.87
N SER A 492 12.43 -15.41 28.52
CA SER A 492 12.00 -16.55 29.30
C SER A 492 11.42 -17.60 28.36
N VAL A 493 12.02 -18.78 28.34
CA VAL A 493 11.53 -19.91 27.56
C VAL A 493 10.62 -20.75 28.46
N ASN A 494 9.35 -20.89 28.08
CA ASN A 494 8.45 -21.84 28.72
C ASN A 494 8.76 -23.23 28.15
N ALA A 495 9.32 -24.10 29.00
CA ALA A 495 9.71 -25.45 28.64
C ALA A 495 8.54 -26.47 28.70
N THR A 496 7.28 -26.02 28.74
CA THR A 496 6.14 -26.93 28.74
C THR A 496 6.12 -27.72 27.41
N PRO A 497 6.26 -29.06 27.45
CA PRO A 497 6.22 -29.85 26.24
C PRO A 497 4.84 -29.73 25.57
N SER A 498 4.77 -29.13 24.43
CA SER A 498 3.59 -29.09 23.58
C SER A 498 4.06 -29.31 22.15
N PRO A 499 3.36 -30.12 21.35
CA PRO A 499 3.72 -30.22 19.96
C PRO A 499 3.64 -28.84 19.33
N GLU A 500 4.72 -28.44 18.72
CA GLU A 500 4.85 -27.14 18.06
C GLU A 500 4.19 -27.25 16.67
N PRO A 501 3.18 -26.41 16.34
CA PRO A 501 2.39 -26.54 15.11
C PRO A 501 3.23 -26.53 13.82
N GLU A 502 4.24 -25.66 13.77
CA GLU A 502 5.11 -25.54 12.60
C GLU A 502 6.02 -26.76 12.44
N ALA A 503 6.50 -27.35 13.55
CA ALA A 503 7.28 -28.59 13.48
C ALA A 503 6.44 -29.75 12.94
N VAL A 504 5.16 -29.85 13.35
CA VAL A 504 4.22 -30.85 12.82
C VAL A 504 3.97 -30.61 11.34
N ARG A 505 3.70 -29.38 10.93
CA ARG A 505 3.51 -28.98 9.52
C ARG A 505 4.73 -29.35 8.69
N ASN A 506 5.92 -28.93 9.11
CA ASN A 506 7.18 -29.23 8.42
C ASN A 506 7.44 -30.74 8.33
N GLY A 507 7.11 -31.49 9.39
CA GLY A 507 7.22 -32.97 9.38
C GLY A 507 6.31 -33.61 8.33
N ILE A 508 5.09 -33.12 8.12
CA ILE A 508 4.16 -33.56 7.08
C ILE A 508 4.66 -33.14 5.70
N SER A 509 5.04 -31.88 5.54
CA SER A 509 5.54 -31.33 4.26
C SER A 509 6.77 -32.10 3.77
N ASN A 510 7.74 -32.35 4.64
CA ASN A 510 8.94 -33.15 4.31
C ASN A 510 8.59 -34.58 3.91
N PHE A 511 7.64 -35.21 4.61
CA PHE A 511 7.16 -36.53 4.27
C PHE A 511 6.52 -36.57 2.87
N LEU A 512 5.64 -35.58 2.58
CA LEU A 512 4.97 -35.53 1.28
C LEU A 512 5.92 -35.16 0.15
N ALA A 513 6.82 -34.20 0.35
CA ALA A 513 7.84 -33.85 -0.64
C ALA A 513 8.75 -35.04 -0.97
N ALA A 514 9.16 -35.84 0.03
CA ALA A 514 9.92 -37.06 -0.17
C ALA A 514 9.15 -38.16 -0.96
N ASN A 515 7.81 -38.06 -1.01
CA ASN A 515 6.93 -38.93 -1.79
C ASN A 515 6.49 -38.32 -3.14
N GLY A 516 7.14 -37.24 -3.56
CA GLY A 516 6.93 -36.60 -4.87
C GLY A 516 5.72 -35.65 -4.94
N PHE A 517 5.23 -35.18 -3.80
CA PHE A 517 4.27 -34.10 -3.77
C PHE A 517 4.96 -32.74 -3.87
N VAL A 518 4.31 -31.80 -4.50
CA VAL A 518 4.73 -30.40 -4.62
C VAL A 518 3.79 -29.55 -3.77
N GLU A 519 4.35 -28.70 -2.92
CA GLU A 519 3.56 -27.71 -2.18
C GLU A 519 3.07 -26.62 -3.10
N ILE A 520 1.79 -26.27 -2.99
CA ILE A 520 1.17 -25.16 -3.70
C ILE A 520 0.65 -24.13 -2.69
N MET A 521 0.59 -22.87 -3.12
CA MET A 521 0.08 -21.79 -2.33
C MET A 521 -0.85 -20.93 -3.19
N ASN A 522 -2.11 -20.84 -2.79
CA ASN A 522 -3.14 -20.15 -3.54
C ASN A 522 -3.68 -18.94 -2.77
N ASN A 523 -4.28 -17.99 -3.51
CA ASN A 523 -4.97 -16.85 -2.93
C ASN A 523 -6.16 -17.33 -2.09
N SER A 524 -6.38 -16.67 -0.94
CA SER A 524 -7.58 -16.86 -0.13
C SER A 524 -8.85 -16.29 -0.78
N LEU A 525 -8.71 -15.38 -1.74
CA LEU A 525 -9.82 -14.86 -2.54
C LEU A 525 -10.08 -15.74 -3.76
N THR A 526 -11.36 -15.95 -4.07
CA THR A 526 -11.81 -16.80 -5.17
C THR A 526 -13.13 -16.31 -5.77
N LYS A 527 -13.65 -17.02 -6.77
CA LYS A 527 -14.93 -16.73 -7.43
C LYS A 527 -16.11 -17.23 -6.62
N GLY A 528 -17.03 -16.33 -6.24
CA GLY A 528 -18.31 -16.71 -5.64
C GLY A 528 -19.14 -17.67 -6.49
N ALA A 529 -19.03 -17.56 -7.82
CA ALA A 529 -19.72 -18.43 -8.76
C ALA A 529 -19.41 -19.94 -8.60
N TYR A 530 -18.27 -20.31 -8.00
CA TYR A 530 -17.94 -21.71 -7.75
C TYR A 530 -18.88 -22.37 -6.75
N TYR A 531 -19.41 -21.59 -5.78
CA TYR A 531 -20.28 -22.08 -4.70
C TYR A 531 -21.74 -22.17 -5.09
N LYS A 532 -22.11 -21.63 -6.25
CA LYS A 532 -23.50 -21.61 -6.71
C LYS A 532 -24.09 -23.02 -6.85
N GLY A 533 -25.17 -23.27 -6.13
CA GLY A 533 -25.91 -24.53 -6.17
C GLY A 533 -25.25 -25.68 -5.39
N LEU A 534 -24.24 -25.38 -4.54
CA LEU A 534 -23.64 -26.39 -3.66
C LEU A 534 -24.34 -26.43 -2.30
N THR A 535 -24.46 -27.63 -1.75
CA THR A 535 -25.00 -27.87 -0.41
C THR A 535 -23.89 -27.99 0.64
N THR A 536 -22.72 -28.50 0.26
CA THR A 536 -21.56 -28.63 1.16
C THR A 536 -20.93 -27.29 1.48
N TYR A 537 -20.82 -26.43 0.47
CA TYR A 537 -20.28 -25.07 0.57
C TYR A 537 -21.32 -24.08 0.04
N PRO A 538 -22.37 -23.78 0.81
CA PRO A 538 -23.47 -22.96 0.32
C PRO A 538 -23.05 -21.49 0.12
N GLU A 539 -23.62 -20.87 -0.92
CA GLU A 539 -23.28 -19.50 -1.32
C GLU A 539 -23.54 -18.48 -0.19
N GLU A 540 -24.59 -18.69 0.60
CA GLU A 540 -24.96 -17.83 1.75
C GLU A 540 -23.92 -17.80 2.88
N LYS A 541 -23.05 -18.83 2.94
CA LYS A 541 -21.92 -18.86 3.88
C LYS A 541 -20.65 -18.20 3.34
N SER A 542 -20.68 -17.68 2.11
CA SER A 542 -19.52 -16.99 1.54
C SER A 542 -19.26 -15.66 2.24
N VAL A 543 -17.98 -15.37 2.51
CA VAL A 543 -17.53 -14.07 2.98
C VAL A 543 -17.27 -13.19 1.76
N ASN A 544 -18.16 -12.24 1.50
CA ASN A 544 -18.08 -11.34 0.35
C ASN A 544 -17.11 -10.20 0.61
N ILE A 545 -16.33 -9.82 -0.40
CA ILE A 545 -15.43 -8.66 -0.38
C ILE A 545 -16.22 -7.41 -0.77
N VAL A 546 -16.10 -6.35 0.02
CA VAL A 546 -16.83 -5.09 -0.20
C VAL A 546 -16.42 -4.42 -1.49
N ASN A 547 -15.12 -4.37 -1.78
CA ASN A 547 -14.55 -3.74 -2.97
C ASN A 547 -13.62 -4.73 -3.70
N PRO A 548 -14.16 -5.75 -4.39
CA PRO A 548 -13.32 -6.74 -5.06
C PRO A 548 -12.61 -6.12 -6.26
N LEU A 549 -11.33 -6.49 -6.46
CA LEU A 549 -10.55 -6.07 -7.62
C LEU A 549 -11.13 -6.60 -8.94
N SER A 550 -11.79 -7.76 -8.89
CA SER A 550 -12.48 -8.37 -10.04
C SER A 550 -13.58 -9.31 -9.57
N SER A 551 -14.47 -9.71 -10.47
CA SER A 551 -15.48 -10.76 -10.23
C SER A 551 -14.85 -12.13 -9.90
N ASP A 552 -13.57 -12.32 -10.22
CA ASP A 552 -12.83 -13.56 -10.00
C ASP A 552 -12.26 -13.66 -8.58
N LEU A 553 -12.24 -12.55 -7.83
CA LEU A 553 -11.69 -12.43 -6.47
C LEU A 553 -12.69 -11.75 -5.53
N ASN A 554 -13.96 -12.14 -5.61
CA ASN A 554 -15.04 -11.43 -4.93
C ASN A 554 -15.51 -12.06 -3.61
N VAL A 555 -15.03 -13.27 -3.28
CA VAL A 555 -15.32 -13.95 -2.01
C VAL A 555 -14.08 -14.60 -1.43
N MET A 556 -14.08 -14.86 -0.11
CA MET A 556 -13.07 -15.72 0.51
C MET A 556 -13.43 -17.20 0.33
N ARG A 557 -12.41 -18.06 0.15
CA ARG A 557 -12.58 -19.48 -0.11
C ARG A 557 -13.15 -20.25 1.08
N GLN A 558 -14.17 -21.11 0.84
CA GLN A 558 -14.72 -22.01 1.85
C GLN A 558 -14.00 -23.39 1.86
N THR A 559 -13.19 -23.71 0.84
CA THR A 559 -12.44 -24.96 0.70
C THR A 559 -11.15 -24.71 -0.09
N LEU A 560 -10.13 -25.52 0.15
CA LEU A 560 -8.89 -25.56 -0.65
C LEU A 560 -9.06 -26.35 -1.95
N ILE A 561 -10.14 -27.14 -2.10
CA ILE A 561 -10.34 -28.01 -3.26
C ILE A 561 -10.42 -27.20 -4.55
N PHE A 562 -11.13 -26.08 -4.55
CA PHE A 562 -11.36 -25.31 -5.78
C PHE A 562 -10.10 -24.61 -6.26
N SER A 563 -9.32 -24.00 -5.36
CA SER A 563 -8.03 -23.42 -5.72
C SER A 563 -7.02 -24.46 -6.20
N GLY A 564 -7.02 -25.65 -5.58
CA GLY A 564 -6.22 -26.78 -6.07
C GLY A 564 -6.63 -27.24 -7.48
N LEU A 565 -7.93 -27.26 -7.81
CA LEU A 565 -8.40 -27.57 -9.16
C LEU A 565 -8.01 -26.50 -10.18
N GLU A 566 -7.94 -25.22 -9.81
CA GLU A 566 -7.40 -24.16 -10.66
C GLU A 566 -5.92 -24.43 -11.01
N VAL A 567 -5.12 -24.83 -10.00
CA VAL A 567 -3.71 -25.21 -10.22
C VAL A 567 -3.59 -26.45 -11.13
N VAL A 568 -4.44 -27.45 -10.93
CA VAL A 568 -4.48 -28.63 -11.82
C VAL A 568 -4.80 -28.19 -13.26
N ALA A 569 -5.82 -27.36 -13.46
CA ALA A 569 -6.19 -26.85 -14.78
C ALA A 569 -5.07 -26.03 -15.43
N TYR A 570 -4.42 -25.16 -14.64
CA TYR A 570 -3.29 -24.36 -15.08
C TYR A 570 -2.13 -25.20 -15.62
N ASN A 571 -1.78 -26.28 -14.91
CA ASN A 571 -0.70 -27.17 -15.30
C ASN A 571 -1.08 -28.08 -16.49
N LEU A 572 -2.33 -28.56 -16.55
CA LEU A 572 -2.82 -29.32 -17.69
C LEU A 572 -2.74 -28.52 -18.99
N ASN A 573 -3.08 -27.23 -18.94
CA ASN A 573 -2.95 -26.33 -20.09
C ASN A 573 -1.49 -26.12 -20.53
N ARG A 574 -0.52 -26.50 -19.68
CA ARG A 574 0.93 -26.48 -19.94
C ARG A 574 1.53 -27.86 -20.19
N GLN A 575 0.67 -28.83 -20.53
CA GLN A 575 1.07 -30.21 -20.86
C GLN A 575 1.61 -31.01 -19.67
N ILE A 576 1.48 -30.55 -18.43
CA ILE A 576 1.84 -31.28 -17.23
C ILE A 576 0.60 -32.05 -16.77
N SER A 577 0.54 -33.36 -17.12
CA SER A 577 -0.66 -34.19 -16.92
C SER A 577 -0.65 -35.02 -15.64
N SER A 578 0.52 -35.24 -15.01
CA SER A 578 0.65 -36.03 -13.78
C SER A 578 1.16 -35.17 -12.64
N MET A 579 0.41 -35.11 -11.55
CA MET A 579 0.68 -34.23 -10.42
C MET A 579 0.30 -34.88 -9.10
N LYS A 580 1.12 -34.59 -8.08
CA LYS A 580 0.82 -34.82 -6.67
C LYS A 580 1.05 -33.47 -5.97
N LEU A 581 -0.01 -32.86 -5.45
CA LEU A 581 0.03 -31.52 -4.90
C LEU A 581 -0.51 -31.52 -3.46
N PHE A 582 -0.02 -30.60 -2.63
CA PHE A 582 -0.60 -30.35 -1.31
C PHE A 582 -0.57 -28.85 -0.97
N GLU A 583 -1.49 -28.42 -0.13
CA GLU A 583 -1.60 -27.02 0.33
C GLU A 583 -2.00 -26.96 1.80
N TYR A 584 -1.31 -26.09 2.54
CA TYR A 584 -1.80 -25.57 3.81
C TYR A 584 -2.39 -24.19 3.58
N GLY A 585 -3.58 -23.94 4.12
CA GLY A 585 -4.22 -22.65 3.99
C GLY A 585 -5.38 -22.49 4.95
N SER A 586 -5.91 -21.28 5.04
CA SER A 586 -7.15 -20.99 5.76
C SER A 586 -8.35 -21.07 4.83
N VAL A 587 -9.46 -21.51 5.37
CA VAL A 587 -10.80 -21.48 4.75
C VAL A 587 -11.73 -20.66 5.62
N TYR A 588 -12.72 -20.03 5.01
CA TYR A 588 -13.51 -18.98 5.64
C TYR A 588 -14.99 -19.22 5.43
N SER A 589 -15.78 -18.94 6.46
CA SER A 589 -17.23 -18.98 6.36
C SER A 589 -17.89 -17.87 7.16
N ARG A 590 -19.10 -17.51 6.74
CA ARG A 590 -19.98 -16.60 7.47
C ARG A 590 -21.15 -17.40 8.03
N ASP A 591 -21.55 -17.09 9.25
CA ASP A 591 -22.80 -17.56 9.82
C ASP A 591 -23.97 -16.70 9.28
N PRO A 592 -24.85 -17.24 8.44
CA PRO A 592 -25.93 -16.48 7.84
C PRO A 592 -27.01 -16.02 8.84
N GLU A 593 -27.07 -16.63 10.01
CA GLU A 593 -28.05 -16.28 11.07
C GLU A 593 -27.60 -15.05 11.88
N LYS A 594 -26.33 -14.63 11.77
CA LYS A 594 -25.79 -13.46 12.45
C LYS A 594 -25.79 -12.23 11.55
N ASP A 595 -25.76 -11.05 12.16
CA ASP A 595 -25.91 -9.75 11.48
C ASP A 595 -24.72 -9.36 10.55
N GLY A 596 -23.61 -10.07 10.63
CA GLY A 596 -22.42 -9.80 9.83
C GLY A 596 -21.62 -8.53 10.22
N LYS A 597 -21.98 -7.86 11.31
CA LYS A 597 -21.36 -6.59 11.75
C LYS A 597 -20.17 -6.79 12.67
N THR A 598 -20.04 -7.96 13.25
CA THR A 598 -18.95 -8.28 14.18
C THR A 598 -18.15 -9.50 13.71
N LEU A 599 -16.93 -9.64 14.18
CA LEU A 599 -16.06 -10.79 13.87
C LEU A 599 -16.69 -12.13 14.32
N ALA A 600 -17.57 -12.12 15.31
CA ALA A 600 -18.30 -13.31 15.77
C ALA A 600 -19.25 -13.91 14.73
N SER A 601 -19.51 -13.19 13.63
CA SER A 601 -20.29 -13.68 12.49
C SER A 601 -19.46 -14.45 11.45
N TYR A 602 -18.15 -14.49 11.61
CA TYR A 602 -17.21 -15.07 10.66
C TYR A 602 -16.36 -16.13 11.34
N GLU A 603 -16.01 -17.14 10.58
CA GLU A 603 -15.14 -18.23 11.02
C GLU A 603 -13.98 -18.39 10.07
N GLU A 604 -12.79 -18.58 10.62
CA GLU A 604 -11.57 -18.92 9.90
C GLU A 604 -11.02 -20.24 10.47
N HIS A 605 -10.76 -21.20 9.59
CA HIS A 605 -10.21 -22.50 9.98
C HIS A 605 -9.00 -22.84 9.13
N PRO A 606 -7.89 -23.25 9.73
CA PRO A 606 -6.78 -23.83 8.98
C PRO A 606 -7.19 -25.19 8.43
N ALA A 607 -6.88 -25.40 7.16
CA ALA A 607 -7.14 -26.63 6.42
C ALA A 607 -5.86 -27.11 5.71
N PHE A 608 -5.87 -28.39 5.39
CA PHE A 608 -4.81 -29.02 4.65
C PHE A 608 -5.42 -29.85 3.52
N SER A 609 -4.93 -29.67 2.29
CA SER A 609 -5.45 -30.42 1.13
C SER A 609 -4.35 -31.19 0.40
N MET A 610 -4.77 -32.26 -0.29
CA MET A 610 -3.92 -33.09 -1.15
C MET A 610 -4.65 -33.40 -2.45
N PHE A 611 -3.89 -33.45 -3.55
CA PHE A 611 -4.41 -33.78 -4.88
C PHE A 611 -3.49 -34.79 -5.56
N VAL A 612 -4.08 -35.75 -6.22
CA VAL A 612 -3.35 -36.72 -7.08
C VAL A 612 -4.11 -36.85 -8.39
N THR A 613 -3.42 -36.75 -9.51
CA THR A 613 -4.05 -36.87 -10.84
C THR A 613 -3.05 -37.34 -11.89
N GLY A 614 -3.56 -37.92 -12.95
CA GLY A 614 -2.79 -38.27 -14.13
C GLY A 614 -2.14 -39.65 -14.08
N THR A 615 -1.14 -39.85 -14.92
CA THR A 615 -0.34 -41.08 -15.03
C THR A 615 1.12 -40.66 -15.06
N PRO A 616 1.97 -41.10 -14.14
CA PRO A 616 3.40 -40.82 -14.20
C PRO A 616 4.03 -41.24 -15.54
N GLU A 617 5.12 -40.62 -15.90
CA GLU A 617 5.81 -40.92 -17.15
C GLU A 617 6.27 -42.41 -17.20
N LYS A 618 6.09 -43.00 -18.35
CA LYS A 618 6.57 -44.38 -18.61
C LYS A 618 8.08 -44.35 -18.84
N SER A 619 8.80 -45.31 -18.29
CA SER A 619 10.20 -45.56 -18.61
C SER A 619 10.35 -46.91 -19.33
N TRP A 620 11.56 -47.18 -19.84
CA TRP A 620 11.84 -48.43 -20.56
C TRP A 620 11.61 -49.68 -19.72
N ASN A 621 11.75 -49.59 -18.41
CA ASN A 621 11.65 -50.68 -17.44
C ASN A 621 10.47 -50.51 -16.45
N SER A 622 9.66 -49.45 -16.57
CA SER A 622 8.55 -49.17 -15.66
C SER A 622 7.34 -48.68 -16.44
N GLN A 623 6.18 -49.28 -16.18
CA GLN A 623 4.90 -48.89 -16.73
C GLN A 623 3.96 -48.51 -15.56
N PRO A 624 4.04 -47.26 -15.04
CA PRO A 624 3.20 -46.87 -13.92
C PRO A 624 1.73 -46.93 -14.31
N GLY A 625 0.90 -47.35 -13.37
CA GLY A 625 -0.55 -47.31 -13.50
C GLY A 625 -1.07 -45.89 -13.46
N LYS A 626 -2.32 -45.70 -13.85
CA LYS A 626 -3.03 -44.40 -13.64
C LYS A 626 -3.19 -44.17 -12.17
N SER A 627 -3.11 -42.89 -11.76
CA SER A 627 -3.48 -42.48 -10.41
C SER A 627 -4.88 -42.97 -10.06
N SER A 628 -5.09 -43.28 -8.80
CA SER A 628 -6.35 -43.84 -8.31
C SER A 628 -6.74 -43.20 -6.96
N PHE A 629 -8.02 -43.36 -6.62
CA PHE A 629 -8.51 -43.00 -5.29
C PHE A 629 -7.69 -43.67 -4.18
N PHE A 630 -7.31 -44.96 -4.38
CA PHE A 630 -6.56 -45.71 -3.37
C PHE A 630 -5.13 -45.22 -3.18
N GLU A 631 -4.54 -44.63 -4.21
CA GLU A 631 -3.22 -43.98 -4.08
C GLU A 631 -3.30 -42.79 -3.12
N LEU A 632 -4.23 -41.87 -3.36
CA LEU A 632 -4.47 -40.72 -2.45
C LEU A 632 -4.84 -41.18 -1.04
N LYS A 633 -5.78 -42.15 -0.96
CA LYS A 633 -6.24 -42.70 0.32
C LYS A 633 -5.07 -43.30 1.10
N GLY A 634 -4.14 -43.98 0.43
CA GLY A 634 -2.94 -44.57 1.05
C GLY A 634 -2.10 -43.49 1.77
N TYR A 635 -1.87 -42.33 1.14
CA TYR A 635 -1.15 -41.21 1.76
C TYR A 635 -1.93 -40.59 2.92
N VAL A 636 -3.22 -40.37 2.78
CA VAL A 636 -4.07 -39.85 3.86
C VAL A 636 -4.11 -40.80 5.05
N ASP A 637 -4.32 -42.11 4.80
CA ASP A 637 -4.34 -43.13 5.83
C ASP A 637 -2.99 -43.19 6.58
N LEU A 638 -1.88 -43.11 5.84
CA LEU A 638 -0.55 -43.13 6.42
C LEU A 638 -0.29 -41.90 7.30
N LEU A 639 -0.69 -40.70 6.86
CA LEU A 639 -0.63 -39.46 7.66
C LEU A 639 -1.44 -39.59 8.94
N LEU A 640 -2.68 -40.00 8.86
CA LEU A 640 -3.57 -40.17 10.02
C LEU A 640 -3.00 -41.20 11.03
N ARG A 641 -2.51 -42.35 10.55
CA ARG A 641 -1.85 -43.36 11.39
C ARG A 641 -0.59 -42.82 12.07
N ARG A 642 0.22 -42.01 11.37
CA ARG A 642 1.41 -41.40 11.94
C ARG A 642 1.10 -40.52 13.19
N PHE A 643 -0.10 -40.00 13.26
CA PHE A 643 -0.59 -39.21 14.40
C PHE A 643 -1.51 -39.98 15.35
N GLY A 644 -1.37 -41.28 15.39
CA GLY A 644 -2.04 -42.16 16.33
C GLY A 644 -3.51 -42.46 16.00
N ALA A 645 -3.99 -42.09 14.80
CA ALA A 645 -5.36 -42.38 14.43
C ALA A 645 -5.56 -43.87 14.09
N ASN A 646 -6.50 -44.52 14.74
CA ASN A 646 -7.00 -45.82 14.32
C ASN A 646 -8.19 -45.65 13.40
N LEU A 647 -7.95 -45.80 12.07
CA LEU A 647 -8.98 -45.56 11.04
C LEU A 647 -10.23 -46.45 11.17
N TYR A 648 -10.08 -47.63 11.73
CA TYR A 648 -11.23 -48.55 11.90
C TYR A 648 -12.06 -48.26 13.14
N GLN A 649 -11.58 -47.35 13.99
CA GLN A 649 -12.34 -46.78 15.12
C GLN A 649 -12.98 -45.47 14.79
N MET A 650 -12.67 -44.89 13.63
CA MET A 650 -13.32 -43.67 13.15
C MET A 650 -14.68 -43.98 12.56
N GLU A 651 -15.58 -43.02 12.61
CA GLU A 651 -16.82 -43.04 11.88
C GLU A 651 -16.54 -42.71 10.42
N ALA A 652 -16.87 -43.63 9.52
CA ALA A 652 -16.69 -43.47 8.08
C ALA A 652 -18.06 -43.34 7.41
N THR A 653 -18.26 -42.20 6.74
CA THR A 653 -19.49 -41.91 5.97
C THR A 653 -19.14 -41.63 4.52
N ALA A 654 -20.14 -41.62 3.63
CA ALA A 654 -19.91 -41.20 2.25
C ALA A 654 -19.45 -39.72 2.19
N ALA A 655 -18.49 -39.41 1.31
CA ALA A 655 -18.12 -38.02 1.03
C ALA A 655 -19.29 -37.26 0.40
N PRO A 656 -19.36 -35.90 0.53
CA PRO A 656 -20.41 -35.08 -0.06
C PRO A 656 -20.55 -35.29 -1.58
N ALA A 657 -21.74 -35.68 -2.03
CA ALA A 657 -22.01 -36.06 -3.42
C ALA A 657 -22.01 -34.89 -4.40
N ASP A 658 -22.21 -33.67 -3.92
CA ASP A 658 -22.10 -32.43 -4.73
C ASP A 658 -20.65 -32.04 -5.06
N ILE A 659 -19.67 -32.57 -4.32
CA ILE A 659 -18.24 -32.35 -4.55
C ILE A 659 -17.57 -33.60 -5.14
N PHE A 660 -17.86 -34.79 -4.62
CA PHE A 660 -17.22 -36.05 -5.00
C PHE A 660 -18.22 -37.01 -5.64
N SER A 661 -17.81 -37.70 -6.70
CA SER A 661 -18.59 -38.81 -7.28
C SER A 661 -18.53 -40.09 -6.43
N GLU A 662 -17.38 -40.33 -5.80
CA GLU A 662 -17.12 -41.42 -4.88
C GLU A 662 -16.10 -40.93 -3.83
N GLY A 663 -16.29 -41.35 -2.57
CA GLY A 663 -15.34 -40.95 -1.53
C GLY A 663 -15.80 -41.29 -0.13
N VAL A 664 -14.95 -40.97 0.84
CA VAL A 664 -15.18 -41.20 2.26
C VAL A 664 -14.86 -39.97 3.08
N ALA A 665 -15.66 -39.76 4.11
CA ALA A 665 -15.43 -38.79 5.18
C ALA A 665 -15.14 -39.53 6.47
N TYR A 666 -14.03 -39.22 7.12
CA TYR A 666 -13.64 -39.74 8.43
C TYR A 666 -13.93 -38.73 9.52
N ALA A 667 -14.65 -39.12 10.55
CA ALA A 667 -14.89 -38.33 11.74
C ALA A 667 -14.37 -39.06 12.99
N LEU A 668 -13.94 -38.31 13.97
CA LEU A 668 -13.64 -38.84 15.30
C LEU A 668 -14.94 -39.20 16.02
N PRO A 669 -14.97 -40.30 16.81
CA PRO A 669 -16.17 -40.72 17.51
C PRO A 669 -16.80 -39.56 18.31
N GLY A 670 -18.08 -39.30 18.08
CA GLY A 670 -18.82 -38.23 18.73
C GLY A 670 -18.55 -36.82 18.26
N GLN A 671 -17.83 -36.63 17.14
CA GLN A 671 -17.65 -35.34 16.48
C GLN A 671 -18.49 -35.27 15.21
N HIS A 672 -19.17 -34.11 15.01
CA HIS A 672 -20.00 -33.91 13.83
C HIS A 672 -19.21 -33.45 12.61
N LEU A 673 -18.09 -32.74 12.82
CA LEU A 673 -17.21 -32.27 11.75
C LEU A 673 -16.24 -33.38 11.35
N PRO A 674 -16.08 -33.68 10.04
CA PRO A 674 -15.12 -34.65 9.59
C PRO A 674 -13.69 -34.18 9.85
N LEU A 675 -12.84 -35.11 10.28
CA LEU A 675 -11.39 -34.92 10.33
C LEU A 675 -10.82 -34.80 8.92
N ALA A 676 -11.25 -35.67 8.02
CA ALA A 676 -10.78 -35.73 6.65
C ALA A 676 -11.92 -36.13 5.70
N VAL A 677 -12.00 -35.46 4.56
CA VAL A 677 -12.88 -35.83 3.45
C VAL A 677 -12.02 -36.09 2.23
N LEU A 678 -12.18 -37.21 1.57
CA LEU A 678 -11.40 -37.58 0.39
C LEU A 678 -12.23 -38.35 -0.63
N GLY A 679 -11.95 -38.14 -1.90
CA GLY A 679 -12.72 -38.79 -2.97
C GLY A 679 -12.23 -38.47 -4.38
N THR A 680 -12.95 -39.00 -5.31
CA THR A 680 -12.85 -38.64 -6.73
C THR A 680 -13.70 -37.40 -6.95
N VAL A 681 -13.08 -36.29 -7.36
CA VAL A 681 -13.81 -35.05 -7.68
C VAL A 681 -14.87 -35.32 -8.74
N SER A 682 -16.10 -34.87 -8.50
CA SER A 682 -17.20 -35.13 -9.43
C SER A 682 -16.92 -34.51 -10.82
N PRO A 683 -17.30 -35.16 -11.91
CA PRO A 683 -17.13 -34.63 -13.26
C PRO A 683 -17.79 -33.25 -13.46
N ALA A 684 -18.89 -33.00 -12.76
CA ALA A 684 -19.58 -31.71 -12.80
C ALA A 684 -18.73 -30.58 -12.20
N ILE A 685 -18.05 -30.83 -11.08
CA ILE A 685 -17.11 -29.87 -10.48
C ILE A 685 -15.85 -29.74 -11.37
N ALA A 686 -15.20 -30.85 -11.74
CA ALA A 686 -14.00 -30.82 -12.59
C ALA A 686 -14.22 -30.01 -13.88
N LYS A 687 -15.40 -30.13 -14.51
CA LYS A 687 -15.78 -29.38 -15.71
C LYS A 687 -15.84 -27.86 -15.48
N LYS A 688 -16.28 -27.40 -14.29
CA LYS A 688 -16.28 -25.94 -13.95
C LYS A 688 -14.89 -25.32 -14.06
N PHE A 689 -13.84 -26.11 -13.82
CA PHE A 689 -12.43 -25.71 -13.90
C PHE A 689 -11.75 -26.10 -15.23
N GLY A 690 -12.47 -26.68 -16.18
CA GLY A 690 -11.91 -27.13 -17.46
C GLY A 690 -11.05 -28.41 -17.36
N VAL A 691 -11.11 -29.11 -16.23
CA VAL A 691 -10.36 -30.37 -16.00
C VAL A 691 -11.15 -31.55 -16.58
N ARG A 692 -10.50 -32.31 -17.47
CA ARG A 692 -11.12 -33.46 -18.17
C ARG A 692 -10.69 -34.84 -17.65
N GLN A 693 -9.54 -34.88 -16.94
CA GLN A 693 -9.04 -36.12 -16.35
C GLN A 693 -9.51 -36.28 -14.90
N PRO A 694 -9.56 -37.52 -14.37
CA PRO A 694 -9.92 -37.74 -12.97
C PRO A 694 -8.92 -37.07 -12.02
N VAL A 695 -9.44 -36.35 -11.02
CA VAL A 695 -8.69 -35.79 -9.92
C VAL A 695 -9.16 -36.41 -8.62
N PHE A 696 -8.23 -36.87 -7.83
CA PHE A 696 -8.46 -37.39 -6.48
C PHE A 696 -8.03 -36.30 -5.51
N ALA A 697 -8.93 -35.87 -4.65
CA ALA A 697 -8.68 -34.77 -3.71
C ALA A 697 -9.03 -35.18 -2.27
N ALA A 698 -8.28 -34.64 -1.33
CA ALA A 698 -8.54 -34.76 0.09
C ALA A 698 -8.44 -33.38 0.74
N GLU A 699 -9.34 -33.13 1.70
CA GLU A 699 -9.23 -31.97 2.60
C GLU A 699 -9.30 -32.46 4.04
N ILE A 700 -8.36 -32.02 4.87
CA ILE A 700 -8.20 -32.42 6.26
C ILE A 700 -8.35 -31.18 7.15
N ASN A 701 -9.21 -31.29 8.17
CA ASN A 701 -9.34 -30.26 9.19
C ASN A 701 -8.10 -30.25 10.09
N TRP A 702 -7.30 -29.20 9.94
CA TRP A 702 -6.02 -29.07 10.64
C TRP A 702 -6.17 -29.03 12.16
N ASN A 703 -7.17 -28.32 12.67
CA ASN A 703 -7.41 -28.21 14.10
C ASN A 703 -7.73 -29.57 14.72
N THR A 704 -8.58 -30.35 14.05
CA THR A 704 -8.94 -31.70 14.48
C THR A 704 -7.75 -32.65 14.41
N LEU A 705 -6.95 -32.57 13.34
CA LEU A 705 -5.70 -33.33 13.20
C LEU A 705 -4.72 -32.99 14.34
N PHE A 706 -4.53 -31.71 14.63
CA PHE A 706 -3.61 -31.26 15.66
C PHE A 706 -4.04 -31.71 17.07
N GLN A 707 -5.33 -31.86 17.32
CA GLN A 707 -5.84 -32.45 18.56
C GLN A 707 -5.42 -33.92 18.71
N LEU A 708 -5.37 -34.70 17.62
CA LEU A 708 -4.85 -36.06 17.64
C LEU A 708 -3.36 -36.07 18.02
N VAL A 709 -2.57 -35.19 17.37
CA VAL A 709 -1.12 -35.06 17.66
C VAL A 709 -0.88 -34.77 19.14
N LYS A 710 -1.69 -33.88 19.76
CA LYS A 710 -1.59 -33.59 21.19
C LYS A 710 -1.93 -34.77 22.11
N ARG A 711 -2.80 -35.64 21.66
CA ARG A 711 -3.24 -36.83 22.42
C ARG A 711 -2.33 -38.02 22.24
N ASP A 712 -1.59 -38.09 21.14
CA ASP A 712 -0.69 -39.22 20.86
C ASP A 712 0.51 -39.17 21.82
N LYS A 713 0.68 -40.25 22.55
CA LYS A 713 1.82 -40.46 23.44
C LYS A 713 2.72 -41.53 22.84
N VAL A 714 3.79 -41.08 22.20
CA VAL A 714 4.82 -41.97 21.73
C VAL A 714 5.46 -42.68 22.94
N ALA A 715 5.29 -43.96 23.03
CA ALA A 715 5.88 -44.80 24.06
C ALA A 715 6.72 -45.90 23.43
N PHE A 716 7.93 -46.03 23.94
CA PHE A 716 8.81 -47.15 23.54
C PHE A 716 8.18 -48.47 24.00
N LYS A 717 8.14 -49.44 23.11
CA LYS A 717 7.82 -50.85 23.42
C LYS A 717 8.95 -51.72 22.94
N GLU A 718 9.39 -52.64 23.78
CA GLU A 718 10.39 -53.67 23.40
C GLU A 718 9.85 -54.47 22.22
N MET A 719 10.77 -54.86 21.33
CA MET A 719 10.41 -55.77 20.23
C MET A 719 10.01 -57.12 20.79
N PRO A 720 8.91 -57.68 20.26
CA PRO A 720 8.47 -59.01 20.71
C PRO A 720 9.56 -60.06 20.54
N LYS A 721 9.78 -60.86 21.57
CA LYS A 721 10.77 -61.97 21.54
C LYS A 721 10.20 -63.25 20.97
N PHE A 722 8.86 -63.39 20.89
CA PHE A 722 8.17 -64.60 20.47
C PHE A 722 7.59 -64.43 19.06
N PRO A 723 7.58 -65.52 18.23
CA PRO A 723 7.15 -65.45 16.83
C PRO A 723 5.64 -65.18 16.71
N GLU A 724 5.31 -64.53 15.59
CA GLU A 724 3.92 -64.32 15.16
C GLU A 724 3.37 -65.58 14.49
N VAL A 725 2.06 -65.80 14.65
CA VAL A 725 1.35 -66.89 13.96
C VAL A 725 0.26 -66.27 13.09
N ARG A 726 0.28 -66.58 11.78
CA ARG A 726 -0.75 -66.17 10.85
C ARG A 726 -1.75 -67.26 10.58
N ARG A 727 -3.05 -66.88 10.57
CA ARG A 727 -4.17 -67.77 10.15
C ARG A 727 -5.14 -66.96 9.31
N ASP A 728 -5.77 -67.64 8.35
CA ASP A 728 -6.66 -67.03 7.39
C ASP A 728 -8.07 -67.62 7.51
N PHE A 729 -9.09 -66.81 7.26
CA PHE A 729 -10.47 -67.25 7.03
C PHE A 729 -10.97 -66.78 5.68
N ALA A 730 -11.70 -67.63 4.95
CA ALA A 730 -12.56 -67.24 3.85
C ALA A 730 -14.03 -67.24 4.35
N LEU A 731 -14.59 -66.03 4.52
CA LEU A 731 -15.90 -65.85 5.09
C LEU A 731 -16.93 -65.48 4.02
N LEU A 732 -18.03 -66.21 3.92
CA LEU A 732 -19.19 -65.77 3.14
C LEU A 732 -20.07 -64.90 4.02
N LEU A 733 -20.39 -63.71 3.54
CA LEU A 733 -21.04 -62.62 4.29
C LEU A 733 -22.15 -61.96 3.46
N ASP A 734 -23.13 -61.36 4.09
CA ASP A 734 -24.07 -60.46 3.43
C ASP A 734 -23.33 -59.19 2.89
N GLU A 735 -23.83 -58.68 1.76
CA GLU A 735 -23.21 -57.54 1.08
C GLU A 735 -23.14 -56.29 1.99
N SER A 736 -24.05 -56.14 2.94
CA SER A 736 -24.10 -55.04 3.91
C SER A 736 -22.99 -55.06 4.95
N VAL A 737 -22.40 -56.25 5.24
CA VAL A 737 -21.36 -56.35 6.29
C VAL A 737 -20.06 -55.67 5.85
N SER A 738 -19.61 -54.68 6.56
CA SER A 738 -18.37 -53.98 6.23
C SER A 738 -17.13 -54.65 6.82
N TYR A 739 -15.95 -54.45 6.18
CA TYR A 739 -14.69 -54.88 6.78
C TYR A 739 -14.41 -54.23 8.14
N ALA A 740 -14.81 -52.98 8.31
CA ALA A 740 -14.67 -52.26 9.58
C ALA A 740 -15.44 -52.93 10.74
N ASP A 741 -16.60 -53.50 10.46
CA ASP A 741 -17.37 -54.22 11.47
C ASP A 741 -16.63 -55.50 11.90
N LEU A 742 -16.13 -56.27 10.94
CA LEU A 742 -15.34 -57.48 11.21
C LEU A 742 -14.03 -57.14 11.93
N TYR A 743 -13.36 -56.06 11.55
CA TYR A 743 -12.14 -55.57 12.21
C TYR A 743 -12.41 -55.28 13.71
N ARG A 744 -13.45 -54.47 14.00
CA ARG A 744 -13.81 -54.12 15.38
C ARG A 744 -14.16 -55.37 16.20
N SER A 745 -15.00 -56.24 15.70
CA SER A 745 -15.36 -57.48 16.37
C SER A 745 -14.15 -58.42 16.56
N SER A 746 -13.20 -58.46 15.60
CA SER A 746 -11.98 -59.22 15.73
C SER A 746 -11.14 -58.82 16.92
N PHE A 747 -10.91 -57.48 17.10
CA PHE A 747 -10.09 -57.00 18.19
C PHE A 747 -10.81 -57.14 19.53
N LYS A 748 -12.16 -57.03 19.57
CA LYS A 748 -12.97 -57.31 20.75
C LYS A 748 -12.87 -58.78 21.16
N ALA A 749 -12.88 -59.70 20.20
CA ALA A 749 -12.78 -61.15 20.46
C ALA A 749 -11.38 -61.65 20.74
N GLY A 750 -10.38 -61.18 19.93
CA GLY A 750 -8.98 -61.63 20.00
C GLY A 750 -8.19 -60.96 21.15
N LYS A 751 -8.67 -59.82 21.67
CA LYS A 751 -8.05 -59.12 22.79
C LYS A 751 -6.55 -58.84 22.57
N LYS A 752 -5.72 -59.09 23.60
CA LYS A 752 -4.27 -58.80 23.58
C LYS A 752 -3.47 -59.70 22.62
N LEU A 753 -3.99 -60.84 22.21
CA LEU A 753 -3.26 -61.82 21.35
C LEU A 753 -3.42 -61.53 19.86
N LEU A 754 -4.47 -60.79 19.46
CA LEU A 754 -4.66 -60.40 18.08
C LEU A 754 -3.89 -59.10 17.80
N LYS A 755 -2.88 -59.18 16.97
CA LYS A 755 -1.99 -58.05 16.58
C LYS A 755 -2.50 -57.32 15.35
N GLN A 756 -2.95 -58.06 14.34
CA GLN A 756 -3.36 -57.49 13.06
C GLN A 756 -4.49 -58.30 12.45
N VAL A 757 -5.36 -57.65 11.74
CA VAL A 757 -6.36 -58.22 10.83
C VAL A 757 -6.18 -57.55 9.46
N THR A 758 -6.16 -58.35 8.41
CA THR A 758 -6.00 -57.84 7.04
C THR A 758 -7.09 -58.47 6.14
N LEU A 759 -7.73 -57.63 5.32
CA LEU A 759 -8.56 -58.09 4.23
C LEU A 759 -7.65 -58.18 2.99
N PHE A 760 -7.38 -59.33 2.45
CA PHE A 760 -6.48 -59.54 1.34
C PHE A 760 -7.18 -59.99 0.04
N ASP A 761 -8.43 -60.43 0.11
CA ASP A 761 -9.21 -60.73 -1.09
C ASP A 761 -10.72 -60.51 -0.86
N VAL A 762 -11.38 -60.01 -1.92
CA VAL A 762 -12.84 -59.82 -1.98
C VAL A 762 -13.36 -60.46 -3.25
N TYR A 763 -14.10 -61.50 -3.08
CA TYR A 763 -14.67 -62.20 -4.24
C TYR A 763 -16.18 -61.98 -4.33
N ARG A 764 -16.63 -61.56 -5.53
CA ARG A 764 -18.01 -61.43 -5.96
C ARG A 764 -18.14 -62.05 -7.33
N GLY A 765 -18.77 -63.19 -7.44
CA GLY A 765 -18.88 -63.90 -8.74
C GLY A 765 -19.90 -64.97 -8.71
N ASP A 766 -20.08 -65.63 -9.84
CA ASP A 766 -21.15 -66.64 -10.13
C ASP A 766 -21.24 -67.79 -9.15
N LYS A 767 -20.20 -68.03 -8.34
CA LYS A 767 -20.17 -69.10 -7.33
C LYS A 767 -20.64 -68.63 -5.93
N ILE A 768 -21.15 -67.43 -5.81
CA ILE A 768 -21.63 -66.82 -4.55
C ILE A 768 -23.10 -66.50 -4.69
N PRO A 769 -23.96 -66.83 -3.68
CA PRO A 769 -25.36 -66.46 -3.69
C PRO A 769 -25.58 -64.98 -3.88
N GLU A 770 -26.63 -64.60 -4.59
CA GLU A 770 -27.05 -63.24 -4.78
C GLU A 770 -27.24 -62.48 -3.41
N GLY A 771 -26.74 -61.24 -3.31
CA GLY A 771 -26.76 -60.49 -2.05
C GLY A 771 -25.63 -60.83 -1.06
N LYS A 772 -24.69 -61.70 -1.45
CA LYS A 772 -23.56 -62.09 -0.60
C LYS A 772 -22.23 -61.78 -1.28
N LYS A 773 -21.17 -61.73 -0.44
CA LYS A 773 -19.77 -61.57 -0.84
C LYS A 773 -18.86 -62.46 0.00
N GLN A 774 -17.70 -62.77 -0.51
CA GLN A 774 -16.69 -63.51 0.24
C GLN A 774 -15.55 -62.56 0.59
N TYR A 775 -15.16 -62.56 1.86
CA TYR A 775 -13.93 -61.88 2.33
C TYR A 775 -12.88 -62.89 2.76
N ALA A 776 -11.63 -62.74 2.28
CA ALA A 776 -10.50 -63.48 2.77
C ALA A 776 -9.73 -62.62 3.78
N LEU A 777 -9.75 -62.99 5.03
CA LEU A 777 -9.18 -62.28 6.17
C LEU A 777 -7.98 -63.02 6.73
N GLY A 778 -6.85 -62.33 6.87
CA GLY A 778 -5.66 -62.81 7.57
C GLY A 778 -5.57 -62.23 8.97
N PHE A 779 -5.33 -63.11 9.95
CA PHE A 779 -5.21 -62.76 11.36
C PHE A 779 -3.78 -63.03 11.82
N VAL A 780 -3.09 -62.04 12.37
CA VAL A 780 -1.77 -62.17 12.98
C VAL A 780 -1.94 -62.21 14.49
N LEU A 781 -1.53 -63.32 15.09
CA LEU A 781 -1.61 -63.59 16.53
C LEU A 781 -0.21 -63.60 17.11
N GLN A 782 -0.02 -63.01 18.27
CA GLN A 782 1.27 -62.94 18.98
C GLN A 782 1.01 -62.78 20.48
N ASP A 783 1.76 -63.51 21.29
CA ASP A 783 1.87 -63.30 22.71
C ASP A 783 3.25 -62.66 23.01
N LEU A 784 3.27 -61.68 23.90
CA LEU A 784 4.49 -60.95 24.28
C LEU A 784 5.30 -61.68 25.35
N GLU A 785 4.70 -62.65 26.01
CA GLU A 785 5.27 -63.33 27.18
C GLU A 785 5.67 -64.77 26.87
N LYS A 786 5.07 -65.43 25.88
CA LYS A 786 5.34 -66.83 25.53
C LYS A 786 5.10 -67.12 24.02
N THR A 787 5.68 -68.22 23.55
CA THR A 787 5.31 -68.78 22.22
C THR A 787 3.89 -69.36 22.25
N LEU A 788 3.06 -68.97 21.26
CA LEU A 788 1.71 -69.50 21.13
C LEU A 788 1.76 -70.98 20.78
N THR A 789 0.99 -71.80 21.47
CA THR A 789 0.76 -73.21 21.12
C THR A 789 -0.34 -73.32 20.07
N ASP A 790 -0.40 -74.44 19.32
CA ASP A 790 -1.50 -74.67 18.39
C ASP A 790 -2.88 -74.64 19.09
N GLU A 791 -2.97 -75.10 20.33
CA GLU A 791 -4.21 -75.05 21.11
C GLU A 791 -4.63 -73.58 21.42
N ASP A 792 -3.65 -72.73 21.73
CA ASP A 792 -3.92 -71.30 21.98
C ASP A 792 -4.44 -70.65 20.70
N VAL A 793 -3.82 -70.92 19.57
CA VAL A 793 -4.21 -70.40 18.24
C VAL A 793 -5.61 -70.86 17.83
N GLU A 794 -5.86 -72.21 17.94
CA GLU A 794 -7.20 -72.77 17.62
C GLU A 794 -8.31 -72.19 18.48
N ARG A 795 -8.06 -72.00 19.75
CA ARG A 795 -9.03 -71.44 20.69
C ARG A 795 -9.42 -70.05 20.27
N ILE A 796 -8.43 -69.18 19.85
CA ILE A 796 -8.71 -67.82 19.41
C ILE A 796 -9.45 -67.84 18.07
N MET A 797 -9.00 -68.69 17.13
CA MET A 797 -9.65 -68.79 15.81
C MET A 797 -11.07 -69.28 15.91
N LYS A 798 -11.35 -70.27 16.74
CA LYS A 798 -12.73 -70.71 17.03
C LYS A 798 -13.58 -69.60 17.62
N LYS A 799 -13.01 -68.80 18.54
CA LYS A 799 -13.73 -67.66 19.13
C LYS A 799 -14.00 -66.58 18.09
N LEU A 800 -13.05 -66.24 17.22
CA LEU A 800 -13.27 -65.27 16.16
C LEU A 800 -14.38 -65.74 15.20
N LEU A 801 -14.31 -67.00 14.76
CA LEU A 801 -15.34 -67.55 13.88
C LEU A 801 -16.72 -67.53 14.49
N SER A 802 -16.87 -67.99 15.77
CA SER A 802 -18.14 -67.93 16.47
C SER A 802 -18.70 -66.52 16.65
N THR A 803 -17.79 -65.53 16.84
CA THR A 803 -18.19 -64.11 16.87
C THR A 803 -18.77 -63.66 15.55
N PHE A 804 -18.09 -63.96 14.44
CA PHE A 804 -18.57 -63.61 13.10
C PHE A 804 -19.84 -64.31 12.69
N GLN A 805 -20.02 -65.57 13.09
CA GLN A 805 -21.26 -66.28 12.89
C GLN A 805 -22.41 -65.65 13.64
N ASN A 806 -22.23 -65.35 14.90
CA ASN A 806 -23.26 -64.78 15.78
C ASN A 806 -23.64 -63.34 15.46
N GLU A 807 -22.62 -62.50 15.16
CA GLU A 807 -22.84 -61.05 14.93
C GLU A 807 -23.23 -60.76 13.48
N TYR A 808 -22.75 -61.52 12.50
CA TYR A 808 -22.89 -61.18 11.08
C TYR A 808 -23.44 -62.35 10.21
N GLY A 809 -23.83 -63.48 10.81
CA GLY A 809 -24.28 -64.63 10.04
C GLY A 809 -23.21 -65.19 9.05
N ALA A 810 -21.92 -64.99 9.36
CA ALA A 810 -20.82 -65.41 8.51
C ALA A 810 -20.74 -66.96 8.43
N THR A 811 -20.46 -67.49 7.26
CA THR A 811 -20.15 -68.93 7.10
C THR A 811 -18.74 -69.10 6.55
N LEU A 812 -18.02 -70.11 7.09
CA LEU A 812 -16.68 -70.43 6.59
C LEU A 812 -16.85 -71.18 5.28
N ARG A 813 -16.03 -70.81 4.31
CA ARG A 813 -16.00 -71.43 2.98
C ARG A 813 -14.73 -72.24 2.74
#